data_5208ff3e4c156d21106e7aca147fccf7
#
_entry.id   5208ff3e4c156d21106e7aca147fccf7
#
_cell.length_a   1.000
_cell.length_b   1.000
_cell.length_c   1.000
_cell.angle_alpha   90.00
_cell.angle_beta   90.00
_cell.angle_gamma   90.00
#
_symmetry.space_group_name_H-M   'P 1'
#
loop_
_entity.id
_entity.type
_entity.pdbx_description
1 polymer ?
#
loop_
_entity_poly.entity_id
_entity_poly.type
_entity_poly.pdbx_seq_one_letter_code
_entity_poly.pdbx_strand_id
1 'polypeptide(L)'
;MPALSTRRLAPLCLCLLLLFPRVGAAQDQRAVLELIVNRVPSGEALVVLRGTDALMSVEALQKAGLRGFGGTRDTIGGDELVSLTSLAPKLTFTVDEIDLRLTLTATPDLLGLTVRDLWSGAPANLVYRKDASSYVNYSANWHSNRQFDVFAESATSVRGVSIYNTLAANRQSVTRGLTSVTLDERRHLRRWTAGDTLAYSGPLGGDAWIGGISVAKEFAIDPYYVRYPTLSLSTPIAVPSVMEVYVNGQVVSQERVTPGRLDVRNLPLTMGRNDARVVVRDAFGQTRELSSTYYLTTTALAGGVHDYQYSAGFRRLGVGEKDWDYRTPVMLARHRVGVTDSFTAGGRFEMHPGRLFSGGPSVNVRLPFGEVETAGSISRRREQWGSAAHASFTYTGRPVSAGGSMMVASPRYATLTPNPLNEDPRRQGSVFASVALARAVSVSLQHTQTKLYQGISRDRTGLLTSVHISRHAEFIASVAHARDERGARKEAYAGVTVLFGRSSASVAHVRDSRGDRLAVEAQQPLPVGVGYGYQLRAEGGPDAIVNGVARYQGMHGRYEMRQETIGAESTTTLSAMGAIVGIGGGVFATRPVEESFALVRVPGVEGVRAFASHQQVGKTGRRGDLLVPDLQPYYGNLLNIADGDIPLQYAVPEVGVTLAPPYRGGAVAVFDVQRVQRVLGKLLTSDDRPLAYGELTVTSAAGRSFGSPVGNDGSFYFENLAAGSYAAVVENRGSRCTFTLEIPVSSEIVINVGKVRCTGGAAR
;
A
#
# COMPACT_ATOMS: atom_id res chain seq x y z
N MET A 1 -72.52 52.01 -6.35
CA MET A 1 -73.84 52.67 -6.79
C MET A 1 -73.94 52.57 -8.28
N PRO A 2 -75.06 52.25 -8.94
CA PRO A 2 -76.22 51.48 -8.46
C PRO A 2 -76.39 50.18 -9.28
N ALA A 3 -76.96 49.14 -8.92
CA ALA A 3 -78.30 48.73 -8.43
C ALA A 3 -79.28 48.29 -9.54
N LEU A 4 -79.83 47.09 -9.27
CA LEU A 4 -81.20 46.61 -9.61
C LEU A 4 -81.47 46.20 -11.06
N SER A 5 -82.14 45.11 -11.41
CA SER A 5 -83.31 44.49 -10.74
C SER A 5 -83.68 43.14 -11.41
N THR A 6 -84.08 42.24 -10.61
CA THR A 6 -85.18 41.26 -10.67
C THR A 6 -86.06 41.07 -11.90
N ARG A 7 -86.35 39.80 -12.29
CA ARG A 7 -87.70 39.18 -12.26
C ARG A 7 -87.70 37.74 -12.75
N ARG A 8 -88.10 36.87 -11.86
CA ARG A 8 -88.97 35.68 -11.84
C ARG A 8 -89.63 35.25 -13.19
N LEU A 9 -89.57 33.90 -13.37
CA LEU A 9 -90.78 33.06 -13.47
C LEU A 9 -90.37 31.57 -13.72
N ALA A 10 -90.83 30.68 -12.85
CA ALA A 10 -90.93 29.23 -13.02
C ALA A 10 -92.34 28.93 -13.59
N PRO A 11 -92.76 27.66 -13.81
CA PRO A 11 -92.05 26.31 -13.94
C PRO A 11 -92.59 25.55 -15.17
N LEU A 12 -91.90 24.45 -15.57
CA LEU A 12 -92.62 23.27 -16.08
C LEU A 12 -91.73 22.00 -15.95
N CYS A 13 -92.28 21.06 -15.23
CA CYS A 13 -91.79 19.66 -15.20
C CYS A 13 -91.83 18.96 -16.55
N LEU A 14 -90.82 18.16 -16.92
CA LEU A 14 -91.13 16.78 -17.29
C LEU A 14 -89.85 15.98 -17.46
N CYS A 15 -89.86 14.80 -16.86
CA CYS A 15 -88.95 13.64 -16.93
C CYS A 15 -88.07 13.47 -18.13
N LEU A 16 -86.77 13.35 -17.93
CA LEU A 16 -85.98 12.44 -18.77
C LEU A 16 -84.99 11.65 -17.92
N LEU A 17 -85.12 10.37 -18.04
CA LEU A 17 -84.43 9.30 -17.33
C LEU A 17 -82.90 9.42 -17.44
N LEU A 18 -82.25 9.25 -16.28
CA LEU A 18 -80.99 8.58 -16.04
C LEU A 18 -80.25 7.99 -17.24
N LEU A 19 -79.20 8.68 -17.66
CA LEU A 19 -78.01 8.08 -18.24
C LEU A 19 -76.84 8.47 -17.31
N PHE A 20 -76.60 7.72 -16.24
CA PHE A 20 -75.31 7.69 -15.58
C PHE A 20 -74.32 7.05 -16.57
N PRO A 21 -73.25 7.73 -16.91
CA PRO A 21 -72.16 7.01 -17.55
C PRO A 21 -71.65 6.00 -16.45
N ARG A 22 -71.76 4.71 -16.76
CA ARG A 22 -71.01 3.69 -16.05
C ARG A 22 -69.55 4.12 -16.13
N VAL A 23 -68.94 4.48 -14.98
CA VAL A 23 -67.53 4.49 -14.81
C VAL A 23 -67.09 3.04 -15.16
N GLY A 24 -66.58 2.81 -16.36
CA GLY A 24 -65.99 1.57 -16.73
C GLY A 24 -64.88 1.29 -15.75
N ALA A 25 -64.95 0.15 -15.06
CA ALA A 25 -63.82 -0.31 -14.28
C ALA A 25 -62.60 -0.33 -15.24
N ALA A 26 -61.57 0.40 -14.95
CA ALA A 26 -60.33 0.40 -15.71
C ALA A 26 -59.87 -1.05 -15.84
N GLN A 27 -59.89 -1.62 -17.03
CA GLN A 27 -59.45 -2.96 -17.30
C GLN A 27 -57.93 -3.00 -17.15
N ASP A 28 -57.41 -3.88 -16.28
CA ASP A 28 -55.96 -4.09 -16.12
C ASP A 28 -55.36 -4.60 -17.43
N GLN A 29 -54.54 -3.79 -18.08
CA GLN A 29 -53.84 -4.13 -19.31
C GLN A 29 -52.40 -4.52 -18.98
N ARG A 30 -52.00 -5.76 -19.30
CA ARG A 30 -50.63 -6.24 -19.14
C ARG A 30 -49.82 -5.95 -20.40
N ALA A 31 -48.67 -5.29 -20.25
CA ALA A 31 -47.75 -5.00 -21.35
C ALA A 31 -46.30 -5.26 -20.90
N VAL A 32 -45.51 -5.73 -21.84
CA VAL A 32 -44.06 -5.79 -21.68
C VAL A 32 -43.49 -4.52 -22.30
N LEU A 33 -42.86 -3.67 -21.46
CA LEU A 33 -42.35 -2.37 -21.88
C LEU A 33 -40.83 -2.31 -21.68
N GLU A 34 -40.13 -1.60 -22.59
CA GLU A 34 -38.75 -1.20 -22.38
C GLU A 34 -38.68 -0.26 -21.18
N LEU A 35 -37.88 -0.61 -20.19
CA LEU A 35 -37.74 0.16 -18.96
C LEU A 35 -36.53 1.08 -19.02
N ILE A 36 -36.76 2.37 -18.83
CA ILE A 36 -35.71 3.38 -18.69
C ILE A 36 -35.81 4.02 -17.32
N VAL A 37 -34.74 3.91 -16.51
CA VAL A 37 -34.66 4.52 -15.18
C VAL A 37 -33.63 5.65 -15.19
N ASN A 38 -34.05 6.88 -14.92
CA ASN A 38 -33.20 8.07 -14.93
C ASN A 38 -32.30 8.15 -16.18
N ARG A 39 -32.87 7.84 -17.35
CA ARG A 39 -32.21 7.81 -18.67
C ARG A 39 -31.20 6.66 -18.87
N VAL A 40 -31.24 5.66 -18.04
CA VAL A 40 -30.45 4.43 -18.20
C VAL A 40 -31.41 3.33 -18.67
N PRO A 41 -31.20 2.70 -19.84
CA PRO A 41 -31.93 1.51 -20.23
C PRO A 41 -31.73 0.40 -19.20
N SER A 42 -32.80 -0.16 -18.67
CA SER A 42 -32.81 -1.10 -17.56
C SER A 42 -33.42 -2.47 -17.94
N GLY A 43 -33.53 -2.72 -19.26
CA GLY A 43 -34.10 -3.93 -19.82
C GLY A 43 -35.62 -3.83 -20.07
N GLU A 44 -36.30 -4.97 -20.15
CA GLU A 44 -37.76 -5.05 -20.33
C GLU A 44 -38.42 -5.49 -19.02
N ALA A 45 -39.63 -4.98 -18.77
CA ALA A 45 -40.40 -5.32 -17.58
C ALA A 45 -41.87 -5.55 -17.92
N LEU A 46 -42.49 -6.52 -17.27
CA LEU A 46 -43.94 -6.69 -17.29
C LEU A 46 -44.59 -5.62 -16.41
N VAL A 47 -45.44 -4.82 -16.99
CA VAL A 47 -46.15 -3.71 -16.35
C VAL A 47 -47.66 -3.95 -16.49
N VAL A 48 -48.40 -3.66 -15.42
CA VAL A 48 -49.86 -3.67 -15.46
C VAL A 48 -50.32 -2.21 -15.45
N LEU A 49 -50.93 -1.78 -16.57
CA LEU A 49 -51.47 -0.43 -16.70
C LEU A 49 -52.94 -0.46 -16.19
N ARG A 50 -53.25 0.46 -15.25
CA ARG A 50 -54.55 0.59 -14.63
C ARG A 50 -54.97 2.09 -14.66
N GLY A 51 -55.68 2.47 -15.67
CA GLY A 51 -56.07 3.90 -15.87
C GLY A 51 -54.84 4.80 -15.99
N THR A 52 -54.58 5.68 -15.03
CA THR A 52 -53.40 6.56 -15.01
C THR A 52 -52.25 6.02 -14.16
N ASP A 53 -52.41 4.83 -13.60
CA ASP A 53 -51.35 4.17 -12.77
C ASP A 53 -50.69 3.04 -13.56
N ALA A 54 -49.44 2.72 -13.20
CA ALA A 54 -48.70 1.59 -13.65
C ALA A 54 -48.21 0.80 -12.45
N LEU A 55 -48.39 -0.52 -12.48
CA LEU A 55 -47.97 -1.42 -11.42
C LEU A 55 -46.85 -2.33 -11.94
N MET A 56 -45.83 -2.47 -11.11
CA MET A 56 -44.65 -3.31 -11.39
C MET A 56 -44.35 -4.24 -10.22
N SER A 57 -43.79 -5.41 -10.52
CA SER A 57 -43.37 -6.33 -9.45
C SER A 57 -42.20 -5.73 -8.63
N VAL A 58 -42.16 -6.06 -7.35
CA VAL A 58 -41.06 -5.66 -6.46
C VAL A 58 -39.72 -6.11 -7.03
N GLU A 59 -39.68 -7.33 -7.58
CA GLU A 59 -38.47 -7.88 -8.19
C GLU A 59 -38.01 -7.07 -9.42
N ALA A 60 -38.95 -6.69 -10.31
CA ALA A 60 -38.63 -5.87 -11.49
C ALA A 60 -38.07 -4.49 -11.11
N LEU A 61 -38.69 -3.84 -10.10
CA LEU A 61 -38.19 -2.57 -9.59
C LEU A 61 -36.80 -2.69 -8.95
N GLN A 62 -36.54 -3.79 -8.20
CA GLN A 62 -35.22 -4.05 -7.63
C GLN A 62 -34.17 -4.38 -8.68
N LYS A 63 -34.54 -5.13 -9.73
CA LYS A 63 -33.66 -5.43 -10.86
C LYS A 63 -33.31 -4.18 -11.66
N ALA A 64 -34.24 -3.23 -11.74
CA ALA A 64 -34.04 -1.92 -12.33
C ALA A 64 -33.18 -0.96 -11.46
N GLY A 65 -32.69 -1.41 -10.32
CA GLY A 65 -31.80 -0.63 -9.43
C GLY A 65 -32.48 0.16 -8.32
N LEU A 66 -33.82 0.09 -8.22
CA LEU A 66 -34.54 0.79 -7.16
C LEU A 66 -34.41 0.04 -5.81
N ARG A 67 -34.27 0.80 -4.72
CA ARG A 67 -34.11 0.27 -3.37
C ARG A 67 -34.87 1.12 -2.38
N GLY A 68 -35.33 0.53 -1.27
CA GLY A 68 -35.93 1.27 -0.15
C GLY A 68 -37.24 1.96 -0.47
N PHE A 69 -37.96 1.52 -1.50
CA PHE A 69 -39.27 2.08 -1.85
C PHE A 69 -40.37 1.40 -1.03
N GLY A 70 -41.36 2.20 -0.63
CA GLY A 70 -42.61 1.72 -0.04
C GLY A 70 -43.70 1.62 -1.10
N GLY A 71 -44.83 2.23 -0.87
CA GLY A 71 -45.95 2.35 -1.79
C GLY A 71 -47.06 1.34 -1.58
N THR A 72 -48.21 1.60 -2.21
CA THR A 72 -49.39 0.70 -2.15
C THR A 72 -49.09 -0.56 -2.97
N ARG A 73 -49.35 -1.70 -2.34
CA ARG A 73 -49.13 -3.02 -2.95
C ARG A 73 -50.46 -3.66 -3.31
N ASP A 74 -50.46 -4.33 -4.44
CA ASP A 74 -51.62 -5.11 -4.91
C ASP A 74 -51.14 -6.49 -5.38
N THR A 75 -51.99 -7.51 -5.28
CA THR A 75 -51.68 -8.86 -5.70
C THR A 75 -52.50 -9.21 -6.93
N ILE A 76 -51.85 -9.36 -8.05
CA ILE A 76 -52.51 -9.70 -9.31
C ILE A 76 -51.88 -10.97 -9.90
N GLY A 77 -52.69 -12.05 -9.98
CA GLY A 77 -52.22 -13.32 -10.54
C GLY A 77 -51.19 -14.06 -9.72
N GLY A 78 -51.06 -13.72 -8.40
CA GLY A 78 -50.11 -14.32 -7.50
C GLY A 78 -48.82 -13.50 -7.31
N ASP A 79 -48.60 -12.46 -8.13
CA ASP A 79 -47.45 -11.58 -8.05
C ASP A 79 -47.78 -10.33 -7.19
N GLU A 80 -46.88 -9.94 -6.30
CA GLU A 80 -46.97 -8.72 -5.53
C GLU A 80 -46.48 -7.54 -6.39
N LEU A 81 -47.39 -6.63 -6.73
CA LEU A 81 -47.14 -5.45 -7.56
C LEU A 81 -47.18 -4.18 -6.73
N VAL A 82 -46.38 -3.21 -7.07
CA VAL A 82 -46.31 -1.88 -6.45
C VAL A 82 -46.87 -0.85 -7.41
N SER A 83 -47.81 -0.01 -6.94
CA SER A 83 -48.33 1.15 -7.66
C SER A 83 -47.26 2.22 -7.80
N LEU A 84 -46.88 2.60 -9.01
CA LEU A 84 -45.87 3.63 -9.26
C LEU A 84 -46.37 5.01 -8.89
N THR A 85 -47.66 5.29 -9.05
CA THR A 85 -48.29 6.53 -8.62
C THR A 85 -48.17 6.74 -7.11
N SER A 86 -48.25 5.66 -6.32
CA SER A 86 -48.12 5.72 -4.86
C SER A 86 -46.72 6.06 -4.38
N LEU A 87 -45.71 6.01 -5.27
CA LEU A 87 -44.31 6.35 -4.95
C LEU A 87 -43.98 7.82 -5.15
N ALA A 88 -44.93 8.62 -5.68
CA ALA A 88 -44.75 10.08 -5.81
C ALA A 88 -44.59 10.75 -4.44
N PRO A 89 -43.80 11.84 -4.31
CA PRO A 89 -43.02 12.50 -5.37
C PRO A 89 -41.63 11.92 -5.61
N LYS A 90 -41.23 10.83 -4.90
CA LYS A 90 -39.90 10.24 -5.03
C LYS A 90 -39.67 9.51 -6.34
N LEU A 91 -40.73 9.02 -6.96
CA LEU A 91 -40.71 8.42 -8.27
C LEU A 91 -41.87 8.97 -9.10
N THR A 92 -41.56 9.37 -10.32
CA THR A 92 -42.56 9.74 -11.35
C THR A 92 -42.32 8.86 -12.57
N PHE A 93 -43.36 8.63 -13.36
CA PHE A 93 -43.24 7.81 -14.55
C PHE A 93 -44.01 8.36 -15.73
N THR A 94 -43.62 8.00 -16.92
CA THR A 94 -44.33 8.23 -18.18
C THR A 94 -44.37 6.93 -18.99
N VAL A 95 -45.53 6.62 -19.56
CA VAL A 95 -45.72 5.48 -20.43
C VAL A 95 -45.84 6.02 -21.86
N ASP A 96 -45.06 5.49 -22.79
CA ASP A 96 -45.18 5.70 -24.20
C ASP A 96 -45.69 4.40 -24.82
N GLU A 97 -46.99 4.40 -25.17
CA GLU A 97 -47.67 3.23 -25.72
C GLU A 97 -47.26 2.96 -27.16
N ILE A 98 -46.77 3.97 -27.88
CA ILE A 98 -46.36 3.86 -29.30
C ILE A 98 -45.00 3.17 -29.36
N ASP A 99 -44.06 3.63 -28.57
CA ASP A 99 -42.70 3.06 -28.51
C ASP A 99 -42.57 1.89 -27.51
N LEU A 100 -43.68 1.46 -26.87
CA LEU A 100 -43.75 0.42 -25.83
C LEU A 100 -42.70 0.66 -24.72
N ARG A 101 -42.61 1.88 -24.19
CA ARG A 101 -41.60 2.31 -23.27
C ARG A 101 -42.16 2.87 -21.96
N LEU A 102 -41.61 2.42 -20.83
CA LEU A 102 -41.87 3.00 -19.52
C LEU A 102 -40.62 3.75 -19.02
N THR A 103 -40.74 5.06 -18.85
CA THR A 103 -39.67 5.90 -18.33
C THR A 103 -39.96 6.23 -16.87
N LEU A 104 -39.04 5.82 -15.95
CA LEU A 104 -39.06 6.13 -14.54
C LEU A 104 -38.06 7.25 -14.23
N THR A 105 -38.54 8.26 -13.50
CA THR A 105 -37.66 9.30 -12.91
C THR A 105 -37.70 9.18 -11.42
N ALA A 106 -36.65 8.59 -10.85
CA ALA A 106 -36.50 8.35 -9.42
C ALA A 106 -35.54 9.35 -8.78
N THR A 107 -35.84 9.75 -7.54
CA THR A 107 -34.87 10.52 -6.76
C THR A 107 -33.65 9.64 -6.41
N PRO A 108 -32.44 10.23 -6.24
CA PRO A 108 -31.23 9.49 -5.94
C PRO A 108 -31.33 8.58 -4.69
N ASP A 109 -32.23 8.88 -3.76
CA ASP A 109 -32.46 8.10 -2.55
C ASP A 109 -33.07 6.72 -2.82
N LEU A 110 -33.81 6.58 -3.91
CA LEU A 110 -34.39 5.32 -4.35
C LEU A 110 -33.43 4.47 -5.22
N LEU A 111 -32.31 5.04 -5.60
CA LEU A 111 -31.31 4.39 -6.43
C LEU A 111 -30.15 3.85 -5.59
N GLY A 112 -29.37 2.96 -6.17
CA GLY A 112 -28.27 2.33 -5.47
C GLY A 112 -27.16 3.29 -5.03
N LEU A 113 -26.42 2.88 -4.02
CA LEU A 113 -25.20 3.55 -3.60
C LEU A 113 -24.03 3.11 -4.48
N THR A 114 -23.41 4.06 -5.16
CA THR A 114 -22.16 3.84 -5.90
C THR A 114 -21.00 4.28 -5.02
N VAL A 115 -20.19 3.33 -4.56
CA VAL A 115 -18.96 3.61 -3.79
C VAL A 115 -17.78 3.59 -4.75
N ARG A 116 -16.98 4.64 -4.71
CA ARG A 116 -15.68 4.74 -5.39
C ARG A 116 -14.59 4.90 -4.35
N ASP A 117 -13.86 3.84 -4.12
CA ASP A 117 -12.70 3.84 -3.23
C ASP A 117 -11.45 4.14 -4.05
N LEU A 118 -10.80 5.28 -3.77
CA LEU A 118 -9.59 5.74 -4.46
C LEU A 118 -8.31 5.29 -3.75
N TRP A 119 -8.42 4.51 -2.69
CA TRP A 119 -7.26 3.90 -2.04
C TRP A 119 -6.67 2.81 -2.94
N SER A 120 -5.37 2.87 -3.16
CA SER A 120 -4.62 1.77 -3.80
C SER A 120 -4.51 0.62 -2.80
N GLY A 121 -5.55 -0.22 -2.75
CA GLY A 121 -5.56 -1.42 -1.92
C GLY A 121 -4.50 -2.44 -2.32
N ALA A 122 -4.50 -3.59 -1.65
CA ALA A 122 -3.65 -4.70 -2.04
C ALA A 122 -3.93 -5.11 -3.51
N PRO A 123 -2.90 -5.40 -4.32
CA PRO A 123 -3.09 -5.94 -5.65
C PRO A 123 -4.02 -7.16 -5.64
N ALA A 124 -4.93 -7.25 -6.61
CA ALA A 124 -5.95 -8.31 -6.64
C ALA A 124 -5.33 -9.74 -6.71
N ASN A 125 -4.15 -9.85 -7.32
CA ASN A 125 -3.38 -11.09 -7.47
C ASN A 125 -2.27 -11.27 -6.43
N LEU A 126 -2.34 -10.58 -5.29
CA LEU A 126 -1.33 -10.65 -4.24
C LEU A 126 -1.33 -12.01 -3.55
N VAL A 127 -0.19 -12.71 -3.63
CA VAL A 127 0.00 -14.03 -3.04
C VAL A 127 0.80 -13.91 -1.73
N TYR A 128 0.18 -14.32 -0.62
CA TYR A 128 0.85 -14.42 0.67
C TYR A 128 1.38 -15.84 0.87
N ARG A 129 2.70 -16.00 0.90
CA ARG A 129 3.36 -17.30 1.13
C ARG A 129 4.23 -17.28 2.38
N LYS A 130 4.28 -18.40 3.08
CA LYS A 130 5.06 -18.60 4.31
C LYS A 130 5.87 -19.89 4.17
N ASP A 131 6.76 -19.93 3.18
CA ASP A 131 7.60 -21.09 2.94
C ASP A 131 8.64 -21.23 4.07
N ALA A 132 8.93 -22.47 4.47
CA ALA A 132 9.98 -22.73 5.45
C ALA A 132 11.32 -22.25 4.89
N SER A 133 11.99 -21.41 5.65
CA SER A 133 13.20 -20.75 5.20
C SER A 133 14.10 -20.35 6.36
N SER A 134 15.38 -20.24 6.09
CA SER A 134 16.38 -19.75 7.05
C SER A 134 17.44 -18.92 6.35
N TYR A 135 18.05 -18.01 7.07
CA TYR A 135 19.24 -17.33 6.61
C TYR A 135 20.23 -17.06 7.75
N VAL A 136 21.48 -16.93 7.38
CA VAL A 136 22.55 -16.44 8.24
C VAL A 136 23.27 -15.33 7.46
N ASN A 137 23.09 -14.09 7.90
CA ASN A 137 23.89 -12.96 7.45
C ASN A 137 25.21 -12.95 8.21
N TYR A 138 26.28 -12.54 7.56
CA TYR A 138 27.57 -12.31 8.19
C TYR A 138 28.20 -11.02 7.67
N SER A 139 28.97 -10.37 8.55
CA SER A 139 29.84 -9.23 8.24
C SER A 139 31.16 -9.45 8.93
N ALA A 140 32.24 -9.52 8.16
CA ALA A 140 33.60 -9.63 8.68
C ALA A 140 34.34 -8.32 8.36
N ASN A 141 34.91 -7.70 9.38
CA ASN A 141 35.60 -6.42 9.28
C ASN A 141 37.05 -6.56 9.76
N TRP A 142 37.95 -6.10 8.93
CA TRP A 142 39.37 -5.99 9.26
C TRP A 142 39.75 -4.51 9.31
N HIS A 143 40.45 -4.11 10.37
CA HIS A 143 40.93 -2.74 10.58
C HIS A 143 42.45 -2.69 10.55
N SER A 144 43.00 -1.60 10.03
CA SER A 144 44.47 -1.41 9.91
C SER A 144 45.20 -1.43 11.24
N ASN A 145 44.51 -1.13 12.35
CA ASN A 145 45.03 -1.27 13.75
C ASN A 145 45.10 -2.72 14.22
N ARG A 146 44.98 -3.72 13.30
CA ARG A 146 44.97 -5.18 13.54
C ARG A 146 43.78 -5.69 14.34
N GLN A 147 42.72 -4.92 14.46
CA GLN A 147 41.45 -5.40 14.99
C GLN A 147 40.71 -6.20 13.88
N PHE A 148 40.03 -7.24 14.32
CA PHE A 148 39.15 -8.05 13.48
C PHE A 148 37.88 -8.33 14.23
N ASP A 149 36.74 -8.06 13.63
CA ASP A 149 35.44 -8.35 14.20
C ASP A 149 34.51 -9.00 13.18
N VAL A 150 33.63 -9.84 13.69
CA VAL A 150 32.58 -10.52 12.91
C VAL A 150 31.25 -10.27 13.59
N PHE A 151 30.29 -9.90 12.80
CA PHE A 151 28.89 -9.87 13.20
C PHE A 151 28.12 -10.91 12.39
N ALA A 152 27.25 -11.66 13.08
CA ALA A 152 26.34 -12.61 12.44
C ALA A 152 24.93 -12.44 12.99
N GLU A 153 23.95 -12.54 12.10
CA GLU A 153 22.55 -12.65 12.47
C GLU A 153 21.92 -13.84 11.74
N SER A 154 21.02 -14.54 12.39
CA SER A 154 20.28 -15.63 11.79
C SER A 154 18.81 -15.50 12.04
N ALA A 155 18.00 -15.88 11.04
CA ALA A 155 16.58 -16.07 11.22
C ALA A 155 16.13 -17.37 10.56
N THR A 156 15.18 -18.04 11.23
CA THR A 156 14.48 -19.22 10.70
C THR A 156 13.00 -18.98 10.80
N SER A 157 12.30 -19.08 9.69
CA SER A 157 10.85 -18.87 9.59
C SER A 157 10.15 -20.16 9.17
N VAL A 158 9.19 -20.59 9.98
CA VAL A 158 8.37 -21.78 9.71
C VAL A 158 6.91 -21.46 10.03
N ARG A 159 6.03 -21.58 9.03
CA ARG A 159 4.58 -21.30 9.16
C ARG A 159 4.24 -19.93 9.75
N GLY A 160 5.13 -18.93 9.60
CA GLY A 160 4.95 -17.56 10.10
C GLY A 160 5.43 -17.34 11.52
N VAL A 161 6.05 -18.32 12.16
CA VAL A 161 6.88 -18.16 13.37
C VAL A 161 8.31 -17.90 12.93
N SER A 162 8.93 -16.84 13.41
CA SER A 162 10.32 -16.50 13.12
C SER A 162 11.16 -16.55 14.40
N ILE A 163 12.26 -17.30 14.37
CA ILE A 163 13.28 -17.35 15.41
C ILE A 163 14.47 -16.53 14.93
N TYR A 164 14.91 -15.59 15.71
CA TYR A 164 15.96 -14.63 15.35
C TYR A 164 17.05 -14.59 16.40
N ASN A 165 18.33 -14.59 15.96
CA ASN A 165 19.50 -14.47 16.83
C ASN A 165 20.55 -13.56 16.22
N THR A 166 21.32 -12.86 17.07
CA THR A 166 22.49 -12.08 16.66
C THR A 166 23.70 -12.41 17.54
N LEU A 167 24.87 -12.40 16.92
CA LEU A 167 26.18 -12.63 17.56
C LEU A 167 27.16 -11.59 17.07
N ALA A 168 28.01 -11.12 17.95
CA ALA A 168 29.19 -10.32 17.64
C ALA A 168 30.43 -11.05 18.18
N ALA A 169 31.50 -11.10 17.41
CA ALA A 169 32.75 -11.72 17.81
C ALA A 169 33.93 -10.83 17.46
N ASN A 170 34.89 -10.73 18.33
CA ASN A 170 36.18 -10.12 18.08
C ASN A 170 37.29 -11.08 18.59
N ARG A 171 38.53 -10.69 18.51
CA ARG A 171 39.66 -11.55 18.95
C ARG A 171 39.62 -11.93 20.43
N GLN A 172 38.88 -11.23 21.28
CA GLN A 172 38.87 -11.37 22.72
C GLN A 172 37.60 -12.02 23.26
N SER A 173 36.46 -11.84 22.56
CA SER A 173 35.17 -12.30 23.05
C SER A 173 34.19 -12.63 21.91
N VAL A 174 33.28 -13.54 22.22
CA VAL A 174 32.06 -13.77 21.45
C VAL A 174 30.90 -13.34 22.32
N THR A 175 30.09 -12.43 21.83
CA THR A 175 28.99 -11.85 22.61
C THR A 175 27.66 -12.10 21.90
N ARG A 176 26.70 -12.63 22.62
CA ARG A 176 25.33 -12.79 22.14
C ARG A 176 24.63 -11.43 22.09
N GLY A 177 24.11 -11.07 20.94
CA GLY A 177 23.22 -9.93 20.79
C GLY A 177 21.78 -10.25 21.20
N LEU A 178 20.84 -10.20 20.30
CA LEU A 178 19.43 -10.43 20.54
C LEU A 178 19.03 -11.89 20.23
N THR A 179 18.07 -12.43 21.00
CA THR A 179 17.40 -13.70 20.71
C THR A 179 15.91 -13.52 20.92
N SER A 180 15.11 -13.75 19.88
CA SER A 180 13.65 -13.61 19.98
C SER A 180 12.92 -14.59 19.08
N VAL A 181 11.69 -14.91 19.48
CA VAL A 181 10.71 -15.64 18.69
C VAL A 181 9.54 -14.71 18.43
N THR A 182 9.15 -14.54 17.17
CA THR A 182 8.02 -13.71 16.79
C THR A 182 6.94 -14.49 16.06
N LEU A 183 5.68 -14.15 16.32
CA LEU A 183 4.51 -14.67 15.63
C LEU A 183 3.64 -13.50 15.19
N ASP A 184 3.37 -13.39 13.89
CA ASP A 184 2.53 -12.35 13.30
C ASP A 184 1.14 -12.89 12.95
N GLU A 185 0.12 -12.30 13.59
CA GLU A 185 -1.30 -12.58 13.34
C GLU A 185 -1.89 -11.52 12.40
N ARG A 186 -1.96 -11.81 11.11
CA ARG A 186 -2.37 -10.84 10.09
C ARG A 186 -3.81 -10.35 10.28
N ARG A 187 -4.77 -11.20 10.64
CA ARG A 187 -6.18 -10.80 10.84
C ARG A 187 -6.36 -9.70 11.88
N HIS A 188 -5.50 -9.70 12.91
CA HIS A 188 -5.57 -8.75 14.03
C HIS A 188 -4.48 -7.68 13.94
N LEU A 189 -3.58 -7.75 12.94
CA LEU A 189 -2.39 -6.91 12.82
C LEU A 189 -1.59 -6.90 14.14
N ARG A 190 -1.34 -8.09 14.67
CA ARG A 190 -0.76 -8.27 16.01
C ARG A 190 0.50 -9.11 15.94
N ARG A 191 1.54 -8.59 16.57
CA ARG A 191 2.83 -9.29 16.74
C ARG A 191 3.00 -9.74 18.18
N TRP A 192 3.26 -11.01 18.37
CA TRP A 192 3.75 -11.59 19.61
C TRP A 192 5.24 -11.73 19.52
N THR A 193 5.95 -11.36 20.59
CA THR A 193 7.40 -11.55 20.68
C THR A 193 7.72 -12.17 22.03
N ALA A 194 8.47 -13.26 22.03
CA ALA A 194 9.05 -13.90 23.22
C ALA A 194 10.56 -13.85 23.13
N GLY A 195 11.25 -13.46 24.21
CA GLY A 195 12.70 -13.26 24.25
C GLY A 195 13.10 -11.79 24.31
N ASP A 196 14.21 -11.43 23.66
CA ASP A 196 14.72 -10.06 23.67
C ASP A 196 13.89 -9.14 22.77
N THR A 197 13.35 -8.08 23.35
CA THR A 197 12.58 -7.06 22.63
C THR A 197 12.78 -5.68 23.24
N LEU A 198 12.67 -4.64 22.40
CA LEU A 198 12.62 -3.26 22.87
C LEU A 198 11.18 -2.92 23.25
N ALA A 199 10.95 -2.65 24.51
CA ALA A 199 9.67 -2.20 25.03
C ALA A 199 9.68 -0.68 25.14
N TYR A 200 8.60 -0.04 24.71
CA TYR A 200 8.41 1.40 24.72
C TYR A 200 7.05 1.76 25.32
N SER A 201 6.99 2.76 26.20
CA SER A 201 5.77 3.11 26.92
C SER A 201 5.06 4.37 26.39
N GLY A 202 5.56 5.05 25.38
CA GLY A 202 4.89 6.22 24.78
C GLY A 202 5.48 7.57 25.22
N PRO A 203 4.83 8.70 24.86
CA PRO A 203 5.29 10.05 25.21
C PRO A 203 5.50 10.21 26.71
N LEU A 204 6.53 10.95 27.12
CA LEU A 204 6.98 11.12 28.51
C LEU A 204 7.35 9.79 29.19
N GLY A 205 7.47 8.71 28.43
CA GLY A 205 7.87 7.40 28.92
C GLY A 205 9.31 7.08 28.62
N GLY A 206 9.71 5.92 29.10
CA GLY A 206 10.99 5.31 28.77
C GLY A 206 10.85 4.16 27.82
N ASP A 207 12.00 3.66 27.45
CA ASP A 207 12.22 2.42 26.73
C ASP A 207 13.16 1.51 27.51
N ALA A 208 13.06 0.23 27.26
CA ALA A 208 13.97 -0.74 27.85
C ALA A 208 14.10 -1.98 26.97
N TRP A 209 15.31 -2.49 26.82
CA TRP A 209 15.50 -3.86 26.37
C TRP A 209 15.05 -4.80 27.47
N ILE A 210 14.18 -5.73 27.13
CA ILE A 210 13.67 -6.76 28.04
C ILE A 210 13.85 -8.15 27.45
N GLY A 211 14.10 -9.12 28.30
CA GLY A 211 13.91 -10.54 27.98
C GLY A 211 12.58 -10.96 28.58
N GLY A 212 11.58 -11.23 27.77
CA GLY A 212 10.23 -11.51 28.24
C GLY A 212 9.23 -11.73 27.14
N ILE A 213 8.03 -11.23 27.32
CA ILE A 213 6.92 -11.33 26.37
C ILE A 213 6.43 -9.93 26.02
N SER A 214 6.19 -9.69 24.74
CA SER A 214 5.56 -8.47 24.22
C SER A 214 4.45 -8.81 23.25
N VAL A 215 3.36 -8.06 23.32
CA VAL A 215 2.31 -8.06 22.31
C VAL A 215 2.07 -6.65 21.84
N ALA A 216 2.10 -6.44 20.53
CA ALA A 216 1.93 -5.12 19.93
C ALA A 216 0.99 -5.17 18.73
N LYS A 217 0.26 -4.07 18.52
CA LYS A 217 -0.39 -3.78 17.26
C LYS A 217 0.68 -3.40 16.24
N GLU A 218 0.78 -4.16 15.15
CA GLU A 218 1.84 -4.00 14.14
C GLU A 218 1.20 -3.79 12.77
N PHE A 219 1.06 -2.54 12.38
CA PHE A 219 0.42 -2.18 11.12
C PHE A 219 1.25 -2.57 9.89
N ALA A 220 2.56 -2.77 10.04
CA ALA A 220 3.43 -3.24 8.95
C ALA A 220 3.08 -4.65 8.47
N ILE A 221 2.32 -5.43 9.25
CA ILE A 221 1.82 -6.77 8.86
C ILE A 221 0.79 -6.68 7.70
N ASP A 222 0.12 -5.54 7.55
CA ASP A 222 -0.71 -5.23 6.38
C ASP A 222 -0.45 -3.77 5.96
N PRO A 223 0.51 -3.54 5.04
CA PRO A 223 0.85 -2.20 4.57
C PRO A 223 -0.30 -1.47 3.87
N TYR A 224 -1.35 -2.21 3.49
CA TYR A 224 -2.55 -1.66 2.83
C TYR A 224 -3.64 -1.26 3.82
N TYR A 225 -3.45 -1.52 5.10
CA TYR A 225 -4.39 -1.12 6.14
C TYR A 225 -4.31 0.38 6.43
N VAL A 226 -5.42 1.08 6.26
CA VAL A 226 -5.53 2.53 6.54
C VAL A 226 -5.81 2.73 8.03
N ARG A 227 -4.80 3.19 8.78
CA ARG A 227 -4.88 3.40 10.24
C ARG A 227 -5.22 4.83 10.65
N TYR A 228 -5.19 5.76 9.74
CA TYR A 228 -5.44 7.18 9.95
C TYR A 228 -6.72 7.63 9.24
N PRO A 229 -7.36 8.70 9.71
CA PRO A 229 -8.58 9.22 9.12
C PRO A 229 -8.35 9.70 7.68
N THR A 230 -9.24 9.31 6.78
CA THR A 230 -9.23 9.71 5.37
C THR A 230 -10.43 10.58 5.04
N LEU A 231 -10.38 11.30 3.94
CA LEU A 231 -11.49 12.11 3.46
C LEU A 231 -12.43 11.27 2.59
N SER A 232 -13.72 11.36 2.87
CA SER A 232 -14.79 10.84 2.02
C SER A 232 -15.75 11.97 1.64
N LEU A 233 -16.18 12.00 0.39
CA LEU A 233 -17.11 12.99 -0.14
C LEU A 233 -18.30 12.28 -0.78
N SER A 234 -19.52 12.71 -0.45
CA SER A 234 -20.74 12.07 -0.93
C SER A 234 -21.65 13.10 -1.60
N THR A 235 -22.21 12.73 -2.76
CA THR A 235 -23.14 13.59 -3.52
C THR A 235 -24.21 12.78 -4.25
N PRO A 236 -25.45 13.28 -4.36
CA PRO A 236 -26.48 12.63 -5.18
C PRO A 236 -26.24 12.91 -6.67
N ILE A 237 -26.40 11.88 -7.50
CA ILE A 237 -26.33 11.91 -8.96
C ILE A 237 -27.71 11.63 -9.53
N ALA A 238 -28.30 12.60 -10.25
CA ALA A 238 -29.65 12.47 -10.79
C ALA A 238 -29.70 11.74 -12.13
N VAL A 239 -28.70 11.93 -12.98
CA VAL A 239 -28.58 11.37 -14.33
C VAL A 239 -27.17 10.87 -14.59
N PRO A 240 -26.93 9.99 -15.60
CA PRO A 240 -25.58 9.56 -15.95
C PRO A 240 -24.65 10.74 -16.14
N SER A 241 -23.52 10.71 -15.44
CA SER A 241 -22.59 11.85 -15.34
C SER A 241 -21.13 11.39 -15.42
N VAL A 242 -20.23 12.34 -15.65
CA VAL A 242 -18.78 12.14 -15.52
C VAL A 242 -18.35 12.78 -14.20
N MET A 243 -17.71 11.98 -13.36
CA MET A 243 -17.07 12.41 -12.13
C MET A 243 -15.59 12.68 -12.39
N GLU A 244 -15.10 13.83 -11.92
CA GLU A 244 -13.68 14.17 -11.87
C GLU A 244 -13.30 14.49 -10.42
N VAL A 245 -12.26 13.85 -9.92
CA VAL A 245 -11.74 14.08 -8.56
C VAL A 245 -10.43 14.82 -8.66
N TYR A 246 -10.35 15.95 -8.00
CA TYR A 246 -9.17 16.80 -7.93
C TYR A 246 -8.61 16.79 -6.51
N VAL A 247 -7.30 16.62 -6.39
CA VAL A 247 -6.57 16.81 -5.14
C VAL A 247 -5.44 17.81 -5.39
N ASN A 248 -5.45 18.89 -4.63
CA ASN A 248 -4.45 19.97 -4.75
C ASN A 248 -4.32 20.51 -6.20
N GLY A 249 -5.44 20.57 -6.93
CA GLY A 249 -5.51 21.07 -8.30
C GLY A 249 -5.15 20.05 -9.40
N GLN A 250 -4.79 18.82 -9.04
CA GLN A 250 -4.51 17.75 -10.01
C GLN A 250 -5.66 16.76 -10.08
N VAL A 251 -6.00 16.29 -11.27
CA VAL A 251 -6.98 15.22 -11.48
C VAL A 251 -6.36 13.91 -11.03
N VAL A 252 -7.01 13.25 -10.05
CA VAL A 252 -6.59 11.95 -9.52
C VAL A 252 -7.47 10.80 -9.98
N SER A 253 -8.71 11.10 -10.38
CA SER A 253 -9.64 10.12 -10.96
C SER A 253 -10.62 10.82 -11.89
N GLN A 254 -10.98 10.15 -13.01
CA GLN A 254 -12.04 10.57 -13.93
C GLN A 254 -12.80 9.32 -14.39
N GLU A 255 -14.09 9.23 -14.04
CA GLU A 255 -14.91 8.05 -14.33
C GLU A 255 -16.36 8.45 -14.68
N ARG A 256 -17.06 7.55 -15.41
CA ARG A 256 -18.50 7.66 -15.59
C ARG A 256 -19.22 7.07 -14.38
N VAL A 257 -20.23 7.77 -13.90
CA VAL A 257 -21.04 7.38 -12.74
C VAL A 257 -22.51 7.30 -13.13
N THR A 258 -23.18 6.29 -12.57
CA THR A 258 -24.63 6.08 -12.77
C THR A 258 -25.45 6.92 -11.79
N PRO A 259 -26.73 7.18 -12.09
CA PRO A 259 -27.64 7.83 -11.16
C PRO A 259 -27.71 7.08 -9.82
N GLY A 260 -27.85 7.82 -8.72
CA GLY A 260 -27.88 7.31 -7.37
C GLY A 260 -27.08 8.17 -6.40
N ARG A 261 -26.76 7.62 -5.25
CA ARG A 261 -25.85 8.28 -4.29
C ARG A 261 -24.41 7.87 -4.61
N LEU A 262 -23.56 8.82 -4.92
CA LEU A 262 -22.13 8.62 -5.11
C LEU A 262 -21.40 8.91 -3.79
N ASP A 263 -20.53 7.98 -3.36
CA ASP A 263 -19.66 8.10 -2.19
C ASP A 263 -18.21 7.84 -2.63
N VAL A 264 -17.41 8.90 -2.69
CA VAL A 264 -15.98 8.84 -3.05
C VAL A 264 -15.18 8.77 -1.76
N ARG A 265 -14.48 7.65 -1.55
CA ARG A 265 -13.75 7.37 -0.32
C ARG A 265 -12.25 7.35 -0.53
N ASN A 266 -11.53 7.55 0.57
CA ASN A 266 -10.08 7.37 0.66
C ASN A 266 -9.34 8.14 -0.43
N LEU A 267 -9.63 9.44 -0.57
CA LEU A 267 -8.93 10.29 -1.52
C LEU A 267 -7.42 10.22 -1.29
N PRO A 268 -6.60 10.17 -2.37
CA PRO A 268 -5.14 10.08 -2.26
C PRO A 268 -4.54 11.45 -1.85
N LEU A 269 -4.65 11.78 -0.58
CA LEU A 269 -4.18 13.02 0.01
C LEU A 269 -2.70 12.95 0.37
N THR A 270 -2.02 14.10 0.37
CA THR A 270 -0.67 14.24 0.91
C THR A 270 -0.72 14.66 2.38
N MET A 271 0.36 14.41 3.13
CA MET A 271 0.49 14.88 4.51
C MET A 271 0.28 16.39 4.60
N GLY A 272 -0.45 16.82 5.65
CA GLY A 272 -0.77 18.23 5.88
C GLY A 272 -2.07 18.68 5.22
N ARG A 273 -2.16 19.97 4.89
CA ARG A 273 -3.35 20.57 4.30
C ARG A 273 -3.53 20.18 2.84
N ASN A 274 -4.72 19.71 2.51
CA ASN A 274 -5.15 19.35 1.15
C ASN A 274 -6.43 20.07 0.79
N ASP A 275 -6.56 20.47 -0.47
CA ASP A 275 -7.80 20.96 -1.07
C ASP A 275 -8.31 19.87 -2.03
N ALA A 276 -9.40 19.22 -1.66
CA ALA A 276 -10.05 18.16 -2.42
C ALA A 276 -11.33 18.66 -3.05
N ARG A 277 -11.58 18.26 -4.30
CA ARG A 277 -12.75 18.69 -5.07
C ARG A 277 -13.26 17.55 -5.94
N VAL A 278 -14.55 17.25 -5.83
CA VAL A 278 -15.26 16.32 -6.70
C VAL A 278 -16.19 17.14 -7.60
N VAL A 279 -15.98 17.07 -8.89
CA VAL A 279 -16.79 17.73 -9.91
C VAL A 279 -17.60 16.67 -10.65
N VAL A 280 -18.92 16.78 -10.65
CA VAL A 280 -19.81 15.88 -11.38
C VAL A 280 -20.43 16.68 -12.51
N ARG A 281 -20.22 16.25 -13.75
CA ARG A 281 -20.76 16.87 -14.96
C ARG A 281 -21.75 15.93 -15.62
N ASP A 282 -22.98 16.38 -15.79
CA ASP A 282 -24.01 15.61 -16.48
C ASP A 282 -23.90 15.73 -18.01
N ALA A 283 -24.73 14.96 -18.72
CA ALA A 283 -24.78 14.94 -20.19
C ALA A 283 -25.24 16.27 -20.80
N PHE A 284 -25.80 17.21 -20.01
CA PHE A 284 -26.24 18.54 -20.44
C PHE A 284 -25.21 19.62 -20.16
N GLY A 285 -24.05 19.25 -19.60
CA GLY A 285 -23.02 20.21 -19.23
C GLY A 285 -23.24 20.90 -17.88
N GLN A 286 -24.29 20.54 -17.12
CA GLN A 286 -24.46 21.03 -15.76
C GLN A 286 -23.38 20.42 -14.88
N THR A 287 -22.71 21.27 -14.11
CA THR A 287 -21.68 20.87 -13.20
C THR A 287 -22.11 21.04 -11.75
N ARG A 288 -21.85 20.03 -10.94
CA ARG A 288 -21.98 20.10 -9.48
C ARG A 288 -20.61 19.88 -8.86
N GLU A 289 -20.20 20.81 -8.02
CA GLU A 289 -18.92 20.75 -7.34
C GLU A 289 -19.11 20.56 -5.84
N LEU A 290 -18.33 19.62 -5.28
CA LEU A 290 -18.22 19.40 -3.85
C LEU A 290 -16.75 19.57 -3.48
N SER A 291 -16.44 20.60 -2.69
CA SER A 291 -15.06 20.89 -2.26
C SER A 291 -14.92 20.76 -0.76
N SER A 292 -13.76 20.33 -0.31
CA SER A 292 -13.41 20.21 1.10
C SER A 292 -11.92 20.46 1.31
N THR A 293 -11.60 21.27 2.31
CA THR A 293 -10.23 21.38 2.82
C THR A 293 -10.05 20.36 3.94
N TYR A 294 -9.00 19.55 3.85
CA TYR A 294 -8.74 18.47 4.78
C TYR A 294 -7.29 18.45 5.23
N TYR A 295 -7.06 18.34 6.53
CA TYR A 295 -5.73 18.17 7.11
C TYR A 295 -5.47 16.68 7.37
N LEU A 296 -4.55 16.07 6.56
CA LEU A 296 -4.15 14.68 6.73
C LEU A 296 -2.99 14.59 7.72
N THR A 297 -3.13 13.75 8.73
CA THR A 297 -2.07 13.36 9.66
C THR A 297 -2.02 11.85 9.81
N THR A 298 -0.85 11.28 10.01
CA THR A 298 -0.66 9.85 10.26
C THR A 298 -0.49 9.52 11.76
N THR A 299 -0.48 10.53 12.63
CA THR A 299 -0.36 10.39 14.09
C THR A 299 -1.72 10.19 14.76
N ALA A 300 -2.79 10.83 14.25
CA ALA A 300 -4.15 10.53 14.68
C ALA A 300 -4.59 9.16 14.14
N LEU A 301 -5.34 8.42 14.94
CA LEU A 301 -5.91 7.14 14.55
C LEU A 301 -7.35 7.36 14.05
N ALA A 302 -7.75 6.61 13.03
CA ALA A 302 -9.13 6.56 12.58
C ALA A 302 -10.05 6.04 13.70
N GLY A 303 -11.32 6.43 13.69
CA GLY A 303 -12.29 6.01 14.69
C GLY A 303 -12.34 4.48 14.83
N GLY A 304 -12.23 3.97 16.06
CA GLY A 304 -12.20 2.54 16.36
C GLY A 304 -10.87 1.83 16.16
N VAL A 305 -9.84 2.51 15.65
CA VAL A 305 -8.51 1.90 15.48
C VAL A 305 -7.74 1.97 16.80
N HIS A 306 -7.14 0.84 17.18
CA HIS A 306 -6.29 0.71 18.37
C HIS A 306 -4.83 0.58 17.97
N ASP A 307 -3.94 1.25 18.70
CA ASP A 307 -2.47 1.13 18.64
C ASP A 307 -1.96 0.86 20.05
N TYR A 308 -1.34 -0.30 20.28
CA TYR A 308 -0.89 -0.70 21.60
C TYR A 308 0.39 -1.51 21.56
N GLN A 309 1.12 -1.45 22.68
CA GLN A 309 2.21 -2.37 23.01
C GLN A 309 2.15 -2.66 24.51
N TYR A 310 2.15 -3.94 24.86
CA TYR A 310 2.24 -4.42 26.23
C TYR A 310 3.42 -5.36 26.32
N SER A 311 4.32 -5.08 27.24
CA SER A 311 5.58 -5.81 27.38
C SER A 311 5.87 -6.06 28.86
N ALA A 312 6.23 -7.28 29.20
CA ALA A 312 6.61 -7.70 30.54
C ALA A 312 7.79 -8.67 30.47
N GLY A 313 8.74 -8.50 31.37
CA GLY A 313 9.93 -9.34 31.40
C GLY A 313 10.99 -8.79 32.33
N PHE A 314 12.22 -9.23 32.12
CA PHE A 314 13.37 -8.79 32.88
C PHE A 314 14.18 -7.78 32.07
N ARG A 315 14.51 -6.66 32.68
CA ARG A 315 15.33 -5.61 32.03
C ARG A 315 16.68 -6.18 31.67
N ARG A 316 17.05 -6.07 30.40
CA ARG A 316 18.34 -6.49 29.85
C ARG A 316 19.28 -5.28 29.77
N LEU A 317 20.49 -5.41 30.31
CA LEU A 317 21.54 -4.40 30.27
C LEU A 317 22.71 -4.88 29.42
N GLY A 318 23.48 -3.94 28.86
CA GLY A 318 24.68 -4.25 28.09
C GLY A 318 24.41 -5.15 26.86
N VAL A 319 23.34 -4.87 26.10
CA VAL A 319 23.07 -5.57 24.83
C VAL A 319 24.26 -5.40 23.89
N GLY A 320 24.86 -6.52 23.43
CA GLY A 320 26.07 -6.51 22.62
C GLY A 320 27.38 -6.45 23.43
N GLU A 321 27.31 -6.28 24.76
CA GLU A 321 28.46 -6.30 25.66
C GLU A 321 28.42 -7.50 26.63
N LYS A 322 27.22 -7.88 27.06
CA LYS A 322 26.97 -8.96 28.00
C LYS A 322 25.91 -9.93 27.50
N ASP A 323 26.13 -11.20 27.62
CA ASP A 323 25.26 -12.24 27.05
C ASP A 323 23.91 -12.36 27.75
N TRP A 324 23.90 -12.40 29.10
CA TRP A 324 22.73 -12.78 29.89
C TRP A 324 22.47 -11.84 31.06
N ASP A 325 22.76 -10.53 30.92
CA ASP A 325 22.55 -9.57 31.99
C ASP A 325 21.08 -9.15 32.09
N TYR A 326 20.24 -10.09 32.53
CA TYR A 326 18.83 -9.83 32.86
C TYR A 326 18.74 -9.52 34.35
N ARG A 327 18.23 -8.32 34.67
CA ARG A 327 18.21 -7.84 36.05
C ARG A 327 16.83 -8.01 36.67
N THR A 328 16.09 -6.97 36.72
CA THR A 328 14.88 -6.83 37.50
C THR A 328 13.64 -6.92 36.62
N PRO A 329 12.52 -7.45 37.15
CA PRO A 329 11.27 -7.48 36.41
C PRO A 329 10.80 -6.06 36.12
N VAL A 330 10.29 -5.85 34.91
CA VAL A 330 9.72 -4.59 34.45
C VAL A 330 8.49 -4.84 33.59
N MET A 331 7.59 -3.87 33.60
CA MET A 331 6.42 -3.86 32.73
C MET A 331 6.32 -2.49 32.06
N LEU A 332 6.12 -2.46 30.75
CA LEU A 332 5.87 -1.26 29.97
C LEU A 332 4.62 -1.48 29.13
N ALA A 333 3.74 -0.49 29.14
CA ALA A 333 2.51 -0.54 28.39
C ALA A 333 2.18 0.81 27.78
N ARG A 334 1.67 0.80 26.58
CA ARG A 334 1.00 1.94 25.93
C ARG A 334 -0.24 1.46 25.21
N HIS A 335 -1.28 2.30 25.21
CA HIS A 335 -2.47 2.06 24.41
C HIS A 335 -3.04 3.38 23.93
N ARG A 336 -3.35 3.47 22.65
CA ARG A 336 -4.02 4.60 22.02
C ARG A 336 -5.21 4.09 21.24
N VAL A 337 -6.30 4.85 21.20
CA VAL A 337 -7.51 4.52 20.44
C VAL A 337 -8.04 5.77 19.75
N GLY A 338 -8.34 5.67 18.47
CA GLY A 338 -9.13 6.67 17.76
C GLY A 338 -10.56 6.63 18.26
N VAL A 339 -10.96 7.61 19.08
CA VAL A 339 -12.34 7.73 19.58
C VAL A 339 -13.24 8.25 18.47
N THR A 340 -12.73 9.22 17.71
CA THR A 340 -13.31 9.73 16.46
C THR A 340 -12.18 9.97 15.46
N ASP A 341 -12.51 10.30 14.24
CA ASP A 341 -11.53 10.68 13.21
C ASP A 341 -10.75 11.97 13.53
N SER A 342 -11.15 12.70 14.55
CA SER A 342 -10.47 13.94 14.97
C SER A 342 -9.86 13.85 16.36
N PHE A 343 -10.16 12.79 17.13
CA PHE A 343 -9.76 12.68 18.51
C PHE A 343 -9.23 11.28 18.82
N THR A 344 -7.95 11.20 19.18
CA THR A 344 -7.29 9.98 19.66
C THR A 344 -6.92 10.14 21.12
N ALA A 345 -7.38 9.23 21.97
CA ALA A 345 -7.03 9.14 23.37
C ALA A 345 -6.04 8.00 23.61
N GLY A 346 -5.19 8.16 24.62
CA GLY A 346 -4.23 7.12 24.99
C GLY A 346 -3.75 7.22 26.41
N GLY A 347 -3.01 6.20 26.81
CA GLY A 347 -2.36 6.15 28.11
C GLY A 347 -1.10 5.31 28.08
N ARG A 348 -0.26 5.53 29.05
CA ARG A 348 1.01 4.83 29.24
C ARG A 348 1.21 4.37 30.67
N PHE A 349 2.06 3.36 30.81
CA PHE A 349 2.38 2.79 32.10
C PHE A 349 3.78 2.18 32.07
N GLU A 350 4.55 2.37 33.16
CA GLU A 350 5.82 1.71 33.42
C GLU A 350 5.88 1.28 34.89
N MET A 351 6.38 0.10 35.12
CA MET A 351 6.58 -0.41 36.47
C MET A 351 7.90 -1.18 36.59
N HIS A 352 8.59 -0.88 37.67
CA HIS A 352 9.67 -1.68 38.20
C HIS A 352 9.32 -1.93 39.69
N PRO A 353 8.97 -3.16 40.08
CA PRO A 353 8.47 -3.47 41.43
C PRO A 353 9.35 -2.91 42.54
N GLY A 354 8.75 -2.21 43.50
CA GLY A 354 9.42 -1.61 44.64
C GLY A 354 10.35 -0.42 44.35
N ARG A 355 10.52 -0.03 43.07
CA ARG A 355 11.49 1.07 42.73
C ARG A 355 10.90 2.17 41.86
N LEU A 356 10.06 1.87 40.89
CA LEU A 356 9.50 2.86 39.97
C LEU A 356 8.08 2.49 39.58
N PHE A 357 7.24 3.47 39.59
CA PHE A 357 5.94 3.51 38.93
C PHE A 357 5.90 4.81 38.10
N SER A 358 5.46 4.76 36.86
CA SER A 358 5.23 5.95 36.04
C SER A 358 4.07 5.71 35.09
N GLY A 359 3.21 6.70 34.91
CA GLY A 359 2.08 6.59 34.00
C GLY A 359 1.32 7.88 33.80
N GLY A 360 0.48 7.89 32.76
CA GLY A 360 -0.34 9.04 32.47
C GLY A 360 -1.06 9.00 31.13
N PRO A 361 -2.01 9.93 30.91
CA PRO A 361 -2.79 10.04 29.69
C PRO A 361 -2.02 10.76 28.56
N SER A 362 -2.46 10.53 27.33
CA SER A 362 -2.12 11.30 26.15
C SER A 362 -3.33 11.54 25.29
N VAL A 363 -3.37 12.67 24.60
CA VAL A 363 -4.44 13.07 23.70
C VAL A 363 -3.84 13.62 22.43
N ASN A 364 -4.39 13.25 21.29
CA ASN A 364 -4.06 13.83 20.01
C ASN A 364 -5.36 14.32 19.35
N VAL A 365 -5.36 15.59 18.90
CA VAL A 365 -6.52 16.25 18.27
C VAL A 365 -6.12 16.75 16.90
N ARG A 366 -6.78 16.25 15.88
CA ARG A 366 -6.68 16.76 14.52
C ARG A 366 -7.64 17.93 14.33
N LEU A 367 -7.10 19.07 13.96
CA LEU A 367 -7.83 20.29 13.63
C LEU A 367 -7.83 20.53 12.11
N PRO A 368 -8.73 21.33 11.54
CA PRO A 368 -8.69 21.68 10.13
C PRO A 368 -7.38 22.39 9.68
N PHE A 369 -6.69 22.99 10.62
CA PHE A 369 -5.47 23.76 10.41
C PHE A 369 -4.26 23.20 11.15
N GLY A 370 -4.23 21.93 11.49
CA GLY A 370 -3.07 21.33 12.16
C GLY A 370 -3.43 20.22 13.13
N GLU A 371 -2.45 19.85 13.94
CA GLU A 371 -2.55 18.78 14.91
C GLU A 371 -1.98 19.23 16.25
N VAL A 372 -2.67 18.90 17.32
CA VAL A 372 -2.22 19.12 18.69
C VAL A 372 -2.05 17.77 19.38
N GLU A 373 -0.88 17.55 19.98
CA GLU A 373 -0.65 16.39 20.86
C GLU A 373 -0.32 16.90 22.27
N THR A 374 -0.94 16.30 23.29
CA THR A 374 -0.66 16.58 24.69
C THR A 374 -0.51 15.29 25.47
N ALA A 375 0.38 15.29 26.46
CA ALA A 375 0.54 14.18 27.39
C ALA A 375 0.89 14.69 28.78
N GLY A 376 0.34 14.04 29.79
CA GLY A 376 0.69 14.24 31.18
C GLY A 376 1.20 12.94 31.80
N SER A 377 2.10 13.02 32.76
CA SER A 377 2.61 11.83 33.44
C SER A 377 3.00 12.13 34.88
N ILE A 378 2.74 11.17 35.75
CA ILE A 378 3.24 11.14 37.11
C ILE A 378 4.20 9.96 37.27
N SER A 379 5.17 10.11 38.14
CA SER A 379 6.09 9.02 38.48
C SER A 379 6.34 8.98 39.99
N ARG A 380 6.59 7.79 40.52
CA ARG A 380 7.04 7.56 41.89
C ARG A 380 8.28 6.68 41.85
N ARG A 381 9.41 7.25 42.27
CA ARG A 381 10.68 6.51 42.42
C ARG A 381 11.00 6.39 43.89
N ARG A 382 11.00 5.16 44.41
CA ARG A 382 11.03 4.90 45.85
C ARG A 382 9.84 5.64 46.52
N GLU A 383 10.06 6.66 47.33
CA GLU A 383 9.02 7.46 47.99
C GLU A 383 8.83 8.87 47.40
N GLN A 384 9.59 9.20 46.36
CA GLN A 384 9.53 10.52 45.74
C GLN A 384 8.64 10.58 44.54
N TRP A 385 7.73 11.54 44.49
CA TRP A 385 6.83 11.81 43.40
C TRP A 385 7.41 12.85 42.46
N GLY A 386 7.22 12.64 41.18
CA GLY A 386 7.53 13.55 40.10
C GLY A 386 6.41 13.62 39.08
N SER A 387 6.40 14.68 38.27
CA SER A 387 5.41 14.89 37.21
C SER A 387 6.10 15.47 35.97
N ALA A 388 5.54 15.21 34.81
CA ALA A 388 5.94 15.81 33.55
C ALA A 388 4.70 16.08 32.69
N ALA A 389 4.82 17.07 31.80
CA ALA A 389 3.83 17.40 30.79
C ALA A 389 4.52 17.69 29.46
N HIS A 390 3.85 17.31 28.38
CA HIS A 390 4.28 17.58 27.01
C HIS A 390 3.10 18.16 26.23
N ALA A 391 3.39 19.14 25.37
CA ALA A 391 2.44 19.65 24.39
C ALA A 391 3.18 19.93 23.08
N SER A 392 2.57 19.62 21.96
CA SER A 392 3.06 19.98 20.64
C SER A 392 1.93 20.42 19.72
N PHE A 393 2.27 21.28 18.78
CA PHE A 393 1.41 21.70 17.67
C PHE A 393 2.19 21.62 16.38
N THR A 394 1.59 21.08 15.34
CA THR A 394 2.18 20.99 13.99
C THR A 394 1.17 21.39 12.95
N TYR A 395 1.57 22.30 12.08
CA TYR A 395 0.88 22.66 10.86
C TYR A 395 1.77 22.41 9.65
N THR A 396 1.30 21.65 8.69
CA THR A 396 1.98 21.42 7.40
C THR A 396 1.05 21.85 6.28
N GLY A 397 1.47 22.82 5.50
CA GLY A 397 0.70 23.34 4.38
C GLY A 397 1.57 23.83 3.24
N ARG A 398 0.94 24.21 2.17
CA ARG A 398 1.58 24.91 1.05
C ARG A 398 1.22 26.40 1.16
N PRO A 399 2.10 27.32 1.19
CA PRO A 399 3.55 27.28 1.15
C PRO A 399 4.20 27.31 2.55
N VAL A 400 3.46 27.23 3.66
CA VAL A 400 3.94 27.42 5.01
C VAL A 400 3.78 26.13 5.83
N SER A 401 4.81 25.79 6.59
CA SER A 401 4.76 24.79 7.66
C SER A 401 5.32 25.40 8.93
N ALA A 402 4.67 25.16 10.07
CA ALA A 402 5.11 25.68 11.35
C ALA A 402 4.71 24.73 12.49
N GLY A 403 5.47 24.74 13.55
CA GLY A 403 5.13 23.94 14.70
C GLY A 403 6.04 24.21 15.88
N GLY A 404 5.70 23.60 17.00
CA GLY A 404 6.50 23.66 18.19
C GLY A 404 6.13 22.58 19.17
N SER A 405 7.06 22.25 20.05
CA SER A 405 6.86 21.31 21.13
C SER A 405 7.44 21.86 22.41
N MET A 406 6.86 21.48 23.52
CA MET A 406 7.36 21.83 24.85
C MET A 406 7.13 20.67 25.81
N MET A 407 8.19 20.29 26.52
CA MET A 407 8.15 19.36 27.63
C MET A 407 8.61 20.11 28.89
N VAL A 408 7.92 19.88 29.99
CA VAL A 408 8.33 20.32 31.32
C VAL A 408 8.30 19.11 32.26
N ALA A 409 9.29 19.00 33.13
CA ALA A 409 9.34 17.92 34.11
C ALA A 409 9.75 18.46 35.46
N SER A 410 9.24 17.87 36.54
CA SER A 410 9.68 18.15 37.90
C SER A 410 11.04 17.48 38.20
N PRO A 411 11.81 17.94 39.22
CA PRO A 411 13.12 17.38 39.50
C PRO A 411 13.15 15.91 39.89
N ARG A 412 12.02 15.36 40.25
CA ARG A 412 11.87 13.96 40.71
C ARG A 412 11.16 13.09 39.71
N TYR A 413 10.92 13.60 38.51
CA TYR A 413 10.33 12.81 37.45
C TYR A 413 11.28 11.72 36.98
N ALA A 414 10.80 10.50 36.86
CA ALA A 414 11.63 9.36 36.53
C ALA A 414 10.93 8.39 35.57
N THR A 415 11.71 7.80 34.69
CA THR A 415 11.31 6.75 33.74
C THR A 415 12.24 5.55 33.86
N LEU A 416 11.93 4.46 33.13
CA LEU A 416 12.80 3.28 33.06
C LEU A 416 14.05 3.51 32.22
N THR A 417 14.04 4.45 31.28
CA THR A 417 15.22 4.79 30.48
C THR A 417 16.30 5.37 31.39
N PRO A 418 17.52 4.83 31.40
CA PRO A 418 18.61 5.43 32.14
C PRO A 418 18.97 6.78 31.51
N ASN A 419 19.21 7.74 32.35
CA ASN A 419 19.85 8.99 31.94
C ASN A 419 21.37 8.87 32.16
N PRO A 420 22.15 8.51 31.12
CA PRO A 420 23.58 8.23 31.27
C PRO A 420 24.40 9.47 31.69
N LEU A 421 23.87 10.66 31.42
CA LEU A 421 24.55 11.94 31.74
C LEU A 421 24.09 12.52 33.05
N ASN A 422 23.14 11.92 33.78
CA ASN A 422 22.44 12.49 34.94
C ASN A 422 21.90 13.92 34.67
N GLU A 423 21.56 14.20 33.42
CA GLU A 423 20.99 15.45 32.98
C GLU A 423 19.48 15.40 33.06
N ASP A 424 18.89 15.91 34.11
CA ASP A 424 17.44 15.94 34.26
C ASP A 424 16.89 17.23 33.63
N PRO A 425 16.17 17.14 32.48
CA PRO A 425 15.62 18.30 31.83
C PRO A 425 14.47 18.89 32.65
N ARG A 426 14.59 20.15 33.03
CA ARG A 426 13.51 20.94 33.62
C ARG A 426 12.51 21.37 32.56
N ARG A 427 13.05 21.80 31.41
CA ARG A 427 12.27 22.27 30.27
C ARG A 427 13.03 21.99 29.00
N GLN A 428 12.33 21.41 28.03
CA GLN A 428 12.83 21.21 26.68
C GLN A 428 11.76 21.68 25.68
N GLY A 429 12.15 22.48 24.70
CA GLY A 429 11.23 22.99 23.70
C GLY A 429 11.89 23.18 22.36
N SER A 430 11.07 23.15 21.33
CA SER A 430 11.45 23.48 19.95
C SER A 430 10.34 24.25 19.26
N VAL A 431 10.72 25.17 18.36
CA VAL A 431 9.80 25.87 17.46
C VAL A 431 10.44 25.86 16.08
N PHE A 432 9.65 25.67 15.07
CA PHE A 432 10.09 25.79 13.69
C PHE A 432 9.04 26.50 12.83
N ALA A 433 9.50 27.17 11.80
CA ALA A 433 8.68 27.72 10.74
C ALA A 433 9.44 27.61 9.43
N SER A 434 8.75 27.15 8.39
CA SER A 434 9.29 27.02 7.03
C SER A 434 8.33 27.65 6.05
N VAL A 435 8.87 28.42 5.09
CA VAL A 435 8.08 29.04 4.03
C VAL A 435 8.72 28.82 2.67
N ALA A 436 7.94 28.37 1.71
CA ALA A 436 8.33 28.36 0.30
C ALA A 436 8.02 29.74 -0.29
N LEU A 437 9.04 30.59 -0.43
CA LEU A 437 8.93 31.94 -0.97
C LEU A 437 8.64 31.94 -2.47
N ALA A 438 9.18 30.94 -3.18
CA ALA A 438 8.95 30.67 -4.59
C ALA A 438 9.04 29.16 -4.85
N ARG A 439 8.71 28.69 -6.06
CA ARG A 439 8.85 27.27 -6.42
C ARG A 439 10.27 26.72 -6.21
N ALA A 440 11.26 27.58 -6.30
CA ALA A 440 12.69 27.22 -6.20
C ALA A 440 13.32 27.61 -4.86
N VAL A 441 12.65 28.36 -3.98
CA VAL A 441 13.27 28.94 -2.78
C VAL A 441 12.46 28.60 -1.53
N SER A 442 13.09 27.98 -0.55
CA SER A 442 12.53 27.75 0.77
C SER A 442 13.42 28.35 1.86
N VAL A 443 12.78 28.84 2.92
CA VAL A 443 13.45 29.37 4.10
C VAL A 443 12.83 28.73 5.34
N SER A 444 13.67 28.25 6.26
CA SER A 444 13.25 27.61 7.50
C SER A 444 13.96 28.23 8.69
N LEU A 445 13.22 28.58 9.71
CA LEU A 445 13.72 29.03 11.01
C LEU A 445 13.45 27.93 12.05
N GLN A 446 14.44 27.62 12.85
CA GLN A 446 14.32 26.67 13.96
C GLN A 446 14.96 27.26 15.24
N HIS A 447 14.24 27.07 16.33
CA HIS A 447 14.79 27.37 17.67
C HIS A 447 14.58 26.14 18.56
N THR A 448 15.64 25.74 19.30
CA THR A 448 15.59 24.67 20.30
C THR A 448 16.18 25.19 21.61
N GLN A 449 15.54 24.84 22.70
CA GLN A 449 15.99 25.18 24.04
C GLN A 449 15.92 23.98 24.98
N THR A 450 16.97 23.70 25.72
CA THR A 450 16.99 22.73 26.82
C THR A 450 17.55 23.39 28.08
N LYS A 451 16.76 23.38 29.16
CA LYS A 451 17.18 23.83 30.47
C LYS A 451 17.21 22.65 31.42
N LEU A 452 18.35 22.44 32.08
CA LEU A 452 18.53 21.36 33.04
C LEU A 452 18.35 21.89 34.47
N TYR A 453 18.11 21.00 35.42
CA TYR A 453 18.02 21.36 36.84
C TYR A 453 19.36 21.80 37.43
N GLN A 454 20.48 21.38 36.86
CA GLN A 454 21.83 21.78 37.22
C GLN A 454 22.16 23.24 36.81
N GLY A 455 21.23 24.00 36.29
CA GLY A 455 21.40 25.37 35.84
C GLY A 455 21.96 25.52 34.42
N ILE A 456 22.23 24.44 33.76
CA ILE A 456 22.73 24.40 32.37
C ILE A 456 21.60 24.78 31.42
N SER A 457 21.88 25.69 30.47
CA SER A 457 20.98 26.03 29.35
C SER A 457 21.71 25.81 28.04
N ARG A 458 21.05 25.06 27.15
CA ARG A 458 21.49 24.85 25.77
C ARG A 458 20.45 25.42 24.85
N ASP A 459 20.84 26.43 24.08
CA ASP A 459 19.94 27.12 23.14
C ASP A 459 20.55 27.09 21.73
N ARG A 460 19.76 26.86 20.73
CA ARG A 460 20.19 26.93 19.32
C ARG A 460 19.10 27.56 18.46
N THR A 461 19.47 28.64 17.78
CA THR A 461 18.59 29.28 16.77
C THR A 461 19.28 29.20 15.42
N GLY A 462 18.61 28.67 14.42
CA GLY A 462 19.17 28.50 13.09
C GLY A 462 18.20 28.94 12.01
N LEU A 463 18.73 29.53 10.95
CA LEU A 463 18.06 29.83 9.70
C LEU A 463 18.67 28.95 8.60
N LEU A 464 17.83 28.29 7.82
CA LEU A 464 18.20 27.46 6.68
C LEU A 464 17.50 28.00 5.44
N THR A 465 18.23 28.11 4.36
CA THR A 465 17.69 28.47 3.04
C THR A 465 18.12 27.42 2.03
N SER A 466 17.19 26.91 1.22
CA SER A 466 17.49 26.09 0.06
C SER A 466 17.00 26.77 -1.23
N VAL A 467 17.80 26.67 -2.27
CA VAL A 467 17.53 27.25 -3.58
C VAL A 467 17.77 26.19 -4.65
N HIS A 468 16.72 25.75 -5.31
CA HIS A 468 16.82 24.88 -6.49
C HIS A 468 17.23 25.72 -7.71
N ILE A 469 18.51 25.71 -8.03
CA ILE A 469 19.09 26.47 -9.18
C ILE A 469 18.59 25.88 -10.48
N SER A 470 18.56 24.53 -10.57
CA SER A 470 18.06 23.78 -11.70
C SER A 470 17.60 22.39 -11.24
N ARG A 471 17.04 21.58 -12.16
CA ARG A 471 16.73 20.16 -11.87
C ARG A 471 17.92 19.32 -11.43
N HIS A 472 19.16 19.82 -11.62
CA HIS A 472 20.39 19.11 -11.32
C HIS A 472 21.27 19.82 -10.29
N ALA A 473 20.90 21.01 -9.83
CA ALA A 473 21.72 21.80 -8.92
C ALA A 473 20.90 22.46 -7.83
N GLU A 474 21.34 22.32 -6.58
CA GLU A 474 20.76 22.91 -5.39
C GLU A 474 21.83 23.67 -4.58
N PHE A 475 21.49 24.86 -4.12
CA PHE A 475 22.26 25.63 -3.16
C PHE A 475 21.58 25.57 -1.79
N ILE A 476 22.35 25.29 -0.75
CA ILE A 476 21.89 25.28 0.64
C ILE A 476 22.80 26.21 1.46
N ALA A 477 22.19 27.10 2.22
CA ALA A 477 22.90 27.92 3.18
C ALA A 477 22.20 27.87 4.54
N SER A 478 22.99 27.84 5.61
CA SER A 478 22.46 27.97 6.97
C SER A 478 23.36 28.81 7.85
N VAL A 479 22.75 29.53 8.77
CA VAL A 479 23.42 30.20 9.86
C VAL A 479 22.75 29.84 11.16
N ALA A 480 23.54 29.61 12.22
CA ALA A 480 22.99 29.30 13.53
C ALA A 480 23.81 30.01 14.63
N HIS A 481 23.09 30.35 15.69
CA HIS A 481 23.63 30.75 16.94
C HIS A 481 23.34 29.69 18.00
N ALA A 482 24.37 29.11 18.57
CA ALA A 482 24.27 28.10 19.61
C ALA A 482 24.94 28.60 20.88
N ARG A 483 24.36 28.28 22.03
CA ARG A 483 24.89 28.56 23.36
C ARG A 483 24.77 27.30 24.20
N ASP A 484 25.86 26.91 24.81
CA ASP A 484 25.92 25.78 25.73
C ASP A 484 26.92 26.11 26.88
N GLU A 485 27.34 25.12 27.64
CA GLU A 485 28.28 25.21 28.76
C GLU A 485 29.65 25.77 28.34
N ARG A 486 30.02 25.60 27.06
CA ARG A 486 31.29 26.08 26.49
C ARG A 486 31.21 27.51 26.00
N GLY A 487 30.02 28.14 26.08
CA GLY A 487 29.78 29.50 25.64
C GLY A 487 28.92 29.63 24.39
N ALA A 488 28.87 30.85 23.88
CA ALA A 488 28.15 31.17 22.65
C ALA A 488 29.03 30.94 21.41
N ARG A 489 28.49 30.32 20.40
CA ARG A 489 29.17 30.11 19.11
C ARG A 489 28.24 30.40 17.93
N LYS A 490 28.84 30.81 16.84
CA LYS A 490 28.15 30.99 15.55
C LYS A 490 28.57 29.86 14.62
N GLU A 491 27.60 29.33 13.92
CA GLU A 491 27.78 28.27 12.93
C GLU A 491 27.27 28.80 11.57
N ALA A 492 27.97 28.54 10.51
CA ALA A 492 27.54 28.87 9.15
C ALA A 492 27.90 27.74 8.20
N TYR A 493 27.04 27.52 7.24
CA TYR A 493 27.21 26.56 6.15
C TYR A 493 26.70 27.20 4.85
N ALA A 494 27.44 27.05 3.78
CA ALA A 494 27.00 27.42 2.44
C ALA A 494 27.57 26.42 1.44
N GLY A 495 26.73 25.77 0.66
CA GLY A 495 27.18 24.74 -0.27
C GLY A 495 26.30 24.61 -1.50
N VAL A 496 26.89 24.09 -2.56
CA VAL A 496 26.21 23.72 -3.82
C VAL A 496 26.38 22.24 -4.02
N THR A 497 25.27 21.57 -4.34
CA THR A 497 25.23 20.16 -4.77
C THR A 497 24.79 20.07 -6.21
N VAL A 498 25.51 19.29 -7.01
CA VAL A 498 25.18 19.02 -8.41
C VAL A 498 24.94 17.53 -8.61
N LEU A 499 23.85 17.19 -9.30
CA LEU A 499 23.45 15.83 -9.65
C LEU A 499 23.82 15.55 -11.13
N PHE A 500 24.47 14.43 -11.39
CA PHE A 500 24.83 13.99 -12.74
C PHE A 500 24.66 12.47 -12.87
N GLY A 501 23.62 12.08 -13.57
CA GLY A 501 23.23 10.68 -13.67
C GLY A 501 22.88 10.08 -12.31
N ARG A 502 23.64 9.07 -11.86
CA ARG A 502 23.49 8.41 -10.55
C ARG A 502 24.42 9.00 -9.48
N SER A 503 25.25 9.97 -9.84
CA SER A 503 26.25 10.55 -8.94
C SER A 503 25.85 11.96 -8.53
N SER A 504 26.40 12.41 -7.40
CA SER A 504 26.35 13.80 -6.97
C SER A 504 27.72 14.28 -6.50
N ALA A 505 27.96 15.57 -6.66
CA ALA A 505 29.11 16.25 -6.07
C ALA A 505 28.65 17.51 -5.35
N SER A 506 29.27 17.82 -4.21
CA SER A 506 29.01 19.03 -3.46
C SER A 506 30.30 19.72 -3.04
N VAL A 507 30.22 21.03 -2.98
CA VAL A 507 31.27 21.88 -2.38
C VAL A 507 30.58 22.80 -1.38
N ALA A 508 31.11 22.85 -0.17
CA ALA A 508 30.55 23.67 0.89
C ALA A 508 31.63 24.36 1.73
N HIS A 509 31.35 25.58 2.13
CA HIS A 509 32.10 26.29 3.17
C HIS A 509 31.37 26.08 4.52
N VAL A 510 32.09 25.64 5.52
CA VAL A 510 31.61 25.38 6.88
C VAL A 510 32.38 26.21 7.86
N ARG A 511 31.70 26.93 8.75
CA ARG A 511 32.24 27.66 9.84
C ARG A 511 31.59 27.22 11.15
N ASP A 512 32.38 26.76 12.07
CA ASP A 512 31.92 26.37 13.43
C ASP A 512 33.03 26.64 14.48
N SER A 513 32.93 25.98 15.62
CA SER A 513 33.91 26.11 16.73
C SER A 513 35.33 25.62 16.38
N ARG A 514 35.48 24.83 15.30
CA ARG A 514 36.76 24.33 14.78
C ARG A 514 37.38 25.26 13.73
N GLY A 515 36.70 26.36 13.37
CA GLY A 515 37.16 27.35 12.41
C GLY A 515 36.47 27.25 11.05
N ASP A 516 37.07 27.92 10.05
CA ASP A 516 36.59 27.93 8.67
C ASP A 516 37.15 26.74 7.91
N ARG A 517 36.30 26.00 7.21
CA ARG A 517 36.68 24.80 6.46
C ARG A 517 35.97 24.76 5.12
N LEU A 518 36.66 24.24 4.11
CA LEU A 518 36.09 23.86 2.85
C LEU A 518 35.85 22.34 2.85
N ALA A 519 34.62 21.93 2.57
CA ALA A 519 34.24 20.54 2.42
C ALA A 519 33.91 20.25 0.95
N VAL A 520 34.43 19.15 0.44
CA VAL A 520 34.11 18.64 -0.89
C VAL A 520 33.64 17.20 -0.74
N GLU A 521 32.55 16.86 -1.37
CA GLU A 521 32.00 15.51 -1.34
C GLU A 521 31.58 15.07 -2.74
N ALA A 522 31.87 13.80 -3.08
CA ALA A 522 31.39 13.15 -4.29
C ALA A 522 30.87 11.76 -3.92
N GLN A 523 29.69 11.39 -4.42
CA GLN A 523 29.10 10.10 -4.09
C GLN A 523 28.33 9.49 -5.27
N GLN A 524 28.29 8.17 -5.27
CA GLN A 524 27.43 7.36 -6.11
C GLN A 524 26.87 6.21 -5.28
N PRO A 525 25.54 6.09 -5.12
CA PRO A 525 24.92 4.97 -4.39
C PRO A 525 25.10 3.66 -5.14
N LEU A 526 25.06 2.53 -4.41
CA LEU A 526 24.98 1.20 -4.99
C LEU A 526 23.70 1.06 -5.83
N PRO A 527 23.74 0.30 -6.96
CA PRO A 527 22.54 -0.07 -7.69
C PRO A 527 21.75 -1.14 -6.90
N VAL A 528 20.50 -1.40 -7.30
CA VAL A 528 19.71 -2.50 -6.74
C VAL A 528 20.31 -3.88 -7.07
N GLY A 529 20.85 -4.05 -8.29
CA GLY A 529 21.53 -5.26 -8.72
C GLY A 529 23.05 -5.23 -8.45
N VAL A 530 23.81 -5.96 -9.25
CA VAL A 530 25.26 -5.99 -9.20
C VAL A 530 25.84 -4.65 -9.65
N GLY A 531 26.86 -4.14 -8.94
CA GLY A 531 27.52 -2.90 -9.29
C GLY A 531 28.35 -2.31 -8.18
N TYR A 532 28.77 -1.08 -8.38
CA TYR A 532 29.61 -0.34 -7.44
C TYR A 532 28.99 0.99 -7.03
N GLY A 533 29.41 1.47 -5.87
CA GLY A 533 29.13 2.78 -5.33
C GLY A 533 30.36 3.33 -4.61
N TYR A 534 30.40 4.63 -4.41
CA TYR A 534 31.47 5.28 -3.66
C TYR A 534 30.94 6.52 -2.94
N GLN A 535 31.68 6.93 -1.91
CA GLN A 535 31.54 8.20 -1.21
C GLN A 535 32.94 8.71 -0.87
N LEU A 536 33.27 9.89 -1.33
CA LEU A 536 34.53 10.56 -1.06
C LEU A 536 34.23 11.91 -0.44
N ARG A 537 34.81 12.21 0.71
CA ARG A 537 34.67 13.48 1.40
C ARG A 537 36.05 13.96 1.86
N ALA A 538 36.35 15.19 1.55
CA ALA A 538 37.50 15.88 2.06
C ALA A 538 37.07 17.19 2.72
N GLU A 539 37.59 17.47 3.92
CA GLU A 539 37.33 18.67 4.69
C GLU A 539 38.65 19.25 5.16
N GLY A 540 38.95 20.45 4.71
CA GLY A 540 40.18 21.17 5.08
C GLY A 540 40.06 21.80 6.47
N GLY A 541 41.17 22.26 7.04
CA GLY A 541 41.22 22.90 8.33
C GLY A 541 42.31 22.32 9.25
N PRO A 542 42.40 22.73 10.52
CA PRO A 542 43.45 22.28 11.46
C PRO A 542 43.42 20.73 11.66
N ASP A 543 42.23 20.14 11.67
CA ASP A 543 42.03 18.70 11.73
C ASP A 543 41.42 18.24 10.41
N ALA A 544 42.20 18.27 9.32
CA ALA A 544 41.73 17.86 8.02
C ALA A 544 41.16 16.45 8.07
N ILE A 545 39.96 16.27 7.49
CA ILE A 545 39.27 14.98 7.44
C ILE A 545 39.23 14.53 5.99
N VAL A 546 39.71 13.34 5.73
CA VAL A 546 39.53 12.65 4.44
C VAL A 546 38.85 11.32 4.71
N ASN A 547 37.67 11.14 4.13
CA ASN A 547 36.89 9.92 4.25
C ASN A 547 36.57 9.40 2.83
N GLY A 548 37.03 8.19 2.54
CA GLY A 548 36.76 7.50 1.30
C GLY A 548 36.09 6.16 1.56
N VAL A 549 34.98 5.90 0.91
CA VAL A 549 34.29 4.61 0.97
C VAL A 549 34.07 4.13 -0.46
N ALA A 550 34.60 2.96 -0.79
CA ALA A 550 34.34 2.24 -2.02
C ALA A 550 33.53 0.99 -1.70
N ARG A 551 32.47 0.76 -2.47
CA ARG A 551 31.57 -0.40 -2.29
C ARG A 551 31.42 -1.14 -3.60
N TYR A 552 31.49 -2.45 -3.51
CA TYR A 552 31.13 -3.34 -4.61
C TYR A 552 30.06 -4.33 -4.13
N GLN A 553 28.98 -4.44 -4.90
CA GLN A 553 27.92 -5.40 -4.65
C GLN A 553 27.87 -6.42 -5.77
N GLY A 554 28.13 -7.68 -5.42
CA GLY A 554 28.04 -8.82 -6.33
C GLY A 554 26.76 -9.63 -6.11
N MET A 555 26.66 -10.77 -6.78
CA MET A 555 25.57 -11.72 -6.56
C MET A 555 25.64 -12.40 -5.19
N HIS A 556 26.85 -12.64 -4.68
CA HIS A 556 27.09 -13.45 -3.49
C HIS A 556 27.54 -12.66 -2.26
N GLY A 557 27.73 -11.35 -2.39
CA GLY A 557 28.16 -10.52 -1.27
C GLY A 557 28.32 -9.06 -1.61
N ARG A 558 28.54 -8.28 -0.56
CA ARG A 558 28.87 -6.85 -0.61
C ARG A 558 30.21 -6.65 0.05
N TYR A 559 31.07 -5.87 -0.58
CA TYR A 559 32.42 -5.58 -0.14
C TYR A 559 32.56 -4.07 0.01
N GLU A 560 33.16 -3.65 1.12
CA GLU A 560 33.42 -2.23 1.40
C GLU A 560 34.88 -2.03 1.79
N MET A 561 35.49 -1.03 1.22
CA MET A 561 36.75 -0.47 1.68
C MET A 561 36.48 0.95 2.17
N ARG A 562 36.83 1.22 3.40
CA ARG A 562 36.72 2.53 4.03
C ARG A 562 38.10 3.01 4.45
N GLN A 563 38.45 4.22 4.05
CA GLN A 563 39.65 4.93 4.49
C GLN A 563 39.19 6.18 5.22
N GLU A 564 39.60 6.34 6.47
CA GLU A 564 39.32 7.51 7.26
C GLU A 564 40.64 8.09 7.77
N THR A 565 40.86 9.37 7.53
CA THR A 565 42.02 10.11 8.02
C THR A 565 41.53 11.36 8.71
N ILE A 566 41.93 11.55 9.97
CA ILE A 566 41.63 12.73 10.83
C ILE A 566 42.95 13.27 11.33
N GLY A 567 43.36 14.43 10.83
CA GLY A 567 44.69 14.97 11.15
C GLY A 567 45.80 14.02 10.72
N ALA A 568 46.57 13.52 11.68
CA ALA A 568 47.65 12.55 11.44
C ALA A 568 47.23 11.08 11.60
N GLU A 569 46.04 10.80 12.11
CA GLU A 569 45.54 9.44 12.33
C GLU A 569 44.81 8.93 11.11
N SER A 570 45.15 7.72 10.71
CA SER A 570 44.56 7.07 9.51
C SER A 570 44.15 5.65 9.83
N THR A 571 42.89 5.34 9.48
CA THR A 571 42.32 4.00 9.68
C THR A 571 41.73 3.50 8.38
N THR A 572 42.14 2.29 7.98
CA THR A 572 41.54 1.54 6.87
C THR A 572 40.68 0.41 7.42
N THR A 573 39.45 0.30 6.95
CA THR A 573 38.56 -0.83 7.25
C THR A 573 38.21 -1.54 5.95
N LEU A 574 38.37 -2.85 5.96
CA LEU A 574 37.90 -3.73 4.87
C LEU A 574 36.76 -4.58 5.42
N SER A 575 35.64 -4.57 4.74
CA SER A 575 34.45 -5.32 5.15
C SER A 575 33.98 -6.26 4.04
N ALA A 576 33.65 -7.48 4.42
CA ALA A 576 33.00 -8.45 3.56
C ALA A 576 31.71 -8.91 4.20
N MET A 577 30.59 -8.73 3.50
CA MET A 577 29.26 -9.03 3.99
C MET A 577 28.52 -9.94 3.03
N GLY A 578 27.76 -10.90 3.55
CA GLY A 578 26.97 -11.80 2.74
C GLY A 578 25.93 -12.54 3.56
N ALA A 579 25.22 -13.44 2.89
CA ALA A 579 24.27 -14.34 3.53
C ALA A 579 24.33 -15.74 2.92
N ILE A 580 24.02 -16.74 3.78
CA ILE A 580 23.70 -18.11 3.37
C ILE A 580 22.22 -18.30 3.65
N VAL A 581 21.44 -18.68 2.64
CA VAL A 581 19.98 -18.79 2.70
C VAL A 581 19.55 -20.19 2.34
N GLY A 582 18.71 -20.80 3.18
CA GLY A 582 18.05 -22.07 2.94
C GLY A 582 16.57 -21.85 2.63
N ILE A 583 16.11 -22.22 1.42
CA ILE A 583 14.71 -22.12 1.00
C ILE A 583 14.43 -23.05 -0.18
N GLY A 584 13.21 -23.59 -0.27
CA GLY A 584 12.75 -24.38 -1.41
C GLY A 584 13.57 -25.64 -1.68
N GLY A 585 14.21 -26.21 -0.61
CA GLY A 585 15.07 -27.39 -0.71
C GLY A 585 16.49 -27.09 -1.20
N GLY A 586 16.86 -25.82 -1.40
CA GLY A 586 18.20 -25.39 -1.80
C GLY A 586 18.90 -24.55 -0.74
N VAL A 587 20.24 -24.41 -0.91
CA VAL A 587 21.08 -23.50 -0.13
C VAL A 587 21.78 -22.56 -1.12
N PHE A 588 21.70 -21.25 -0.82
CA PHE A 588 22.14 -20.18 -1.72
C PHE A 588 23.05 -19.22 -0.97
N ALA A 589 24.18 -18.87 -1.56
CA ALA A 589 25.00 -17.76 -1.11
C ALA A 589 24.55 -16.48 -1.82
N THR A 590 24.38 -15.39 -1.07
CA THR A 590 23.90 -14.12 -1.59
C THR A 590 24.48 -12.94 -0.80
N ARG A 591 24.19 -11.73 -1.23
CA ARG A 591 24.36 -10.53 -0.40
C ARG A 591 23.46 -10.56 0.83
N PRO A 592 23.70 -9.75 1.87
CA PRO A 592 22.90 -9.78 3.10
C PRO A 592 21.40 -9.66 2.82
N VAL A 593 20.60 -10.42 3.55
CA VAL A 593 19.13 -10.31 3.58
C VAL A 593 18.76 -9.22 4.58
N GLU A 594 18.00 -8.21 4.16
CA GLU A 594 17.62 -7.10 5.07
C GLU A 594 16.38 -7.45 5.90
N GLU A 595 15.24 -7.74 5.25
CA GLU A 595 13.99 -8.04 5.96
C GLU A 595 13.34 -9.35 5.48
N SER A 596 13.21 -9.51 4.17
CA SER A 596 12.59 -10.67 3.54
C SER A 596 13.21 -10.96 2.18
N PHE A 597 12.92 -12.13 1.64
CA PHE A 597 13.51 -12.59 0.39
C PHE A 597 12.57 -13.52 -0.38
N ALA A 598 12.89 -13.78 -1.64
CA ALA A 598 12.19 -14.78 -2.44
C ALA A 598 13.17 -15.63 -3.25
N LEU A 599 12.76 -16.88 -3.51
CA LEU A 599 13.36 -17.74 -4.50
C LEU A 599 12.52 -17.71 -5.77
N VAL A 600 13.04 -17.12 -6.83
CA VAL A 600 12.49 -17.24 -8.18
C VAL A 600 12.91 -18.58 -8.73
N ARG A 601 11.95 -19.39 -9.16
CA ARG A 601 12.18 -20.73 -9.71
C ARG A 601 11.55 -20.88 -11.07
N VAL A 602 12.36 -21.14 -12.09
CA VAL A 602 11.97 -21.50 -13.45
C VAL A 602 12.52 -22.90 -13.71
N PRO A 603 11.75 -23.97 -13.42
CA PRO A 603 12.27 -25.33 -13.34
C PRO A 603 13.04 -25.74 -14.60
N GLY A 604 14.32 -26.10 -14.46
CA GLY A 604 15.16 -26.62 -15.54
C GLY A 604 15.60 -25.60 -16.59
N VAL A 605 15.35 -24.30 -16.41
CA VAL A 605 15.74 -23.24 -17.36
C VAL A 605 16.79 -22.33 -16.75
N GLU A 606 18.04 -22.41 -17.26
CA GLU A 606 19.17 -21.57 -16.87
C GLU A 606 19.18 -20.26 -17.64
N GLY A 607 19.70 -19.19 -17.03
CA GLY A 607 20.01 -17.93 -17.69
C GLY A 607 18.84 -16.97 -17.83
N VAL A 608 17.66 -17.28 -17.33
CA VAL A 608 16.46 -16.42 -17.40
C VAL A 608 16.65 -15.19 -16.50
N ARG A 609 16.58 -14.00 -17.08
CA ARG A 609 16.62 -12.75 -16.32
C ARG A 609 15.37 -12.61 -15.46
N ALA A 610 15.57 -12.26 -14.20
CA ALA A 610 14.48 -11.93 -13.28
C ALA A 610 14.55 -10.47 -12.83
N PHE A 611 13.39 -9.92 -12.57
CA PHE A 611 13.20 -8.51 -12.19
C PHE A 611 12.38 -8.44 -10.90
N ALA A 612 12.73 -7.48 -10.05
CA ALA A 612 11.92 -7.07 -8.92
C ALA A 612 11.52 -5.60 -9.14
N SER A 613 10.23 -5.30 -9.14
CA SER A 613 9.70 -3.96 -9.42
C SER A 613 10.33 -3.31 -10.67
N HIS A 614 10.39 -4.07 -11.78
CA HIS A 614 10.97 -3.70 -13.08
C HIS A 614 12.50 -3.50 -13.12
N GLN A 615 13.22 -3.75 -12.02
CA GLN A 615 14.68 -3.69 -11.99
C GLN A 615 15.27 -5.10 -12.06
N GLN A 616 16.23 -5.32 -12.95
CA GLN A 616 16.88 -6.62 -13.07
C GLN A 616 17.68 -6.93 -11.80
N VAL A 617 17.37 -8.07 -11.19
CA VAL A 617 18.02 -8.55 -9.95
C VAL A 617 19.04 -9.66 -10.20
N GLY A 618 18.95 -10.37 -11.32
CA GLY A 618 19.88 -11.43 -11.67
C GLY A 618 19.38 -12.31 -12.80
N LYS A 619 20.00 -13.51 -12.91
CA LYS A 619 19.61 -14.58 -13.84
C LYS A 619 19.55 -15.90 -13.11
N THR A 620 18.65 -16.80 -13.53
CA THR A 620 18.53 -18.15 -12.97
C THR A 620 19.80 -18.97 -13.25
N GLY A 621 20.20 -19.75 -12.26
CA GLY A 621 21.31 -20.70 -12.38
C GLY A 621 20.89 -22.03 -13.04
N ARG A 622 21.77 -23.02 -13.03
CA ARG A 622 21.57 -24.33 -13.70
C ARG A 622 20.29 -25.07 -13.31
N ARG A 623 19.81 -24.89 -12.08
CA ARG A 623 18.56 -25.51 -11.60
C ARG A 623 17.32 -24.68 -11.89
N GLY A 624 17.48 -23.53 -12.54
CA GLY A 624 16.42 -22.55 -12.75
C GLY A 624 16.09 -21.69 -11.52
N ASP A 625 16.97 -21.70 -10.52
CA ASP A 625 16.77 -20.95 -9.27
C ASP A 625 17.55 -19.63 -9.27
N LEU A 626 16.95 -18.56 -8.73
CA LEU A 626 17.60 -17.29 -8.43
C LEU A 626 17.05 -16.75 -7.10
N LEU A 627 17.93 -16.46 -6.15
CA LEU A 627 17.55 -15.82 -4.89
C LEU A 627 17.50 -14.30 -5.05
N VAL A 628 16.42 -13.68 -4.56
CA VAL A 628 16.20 -12.22 -4.49
C VAL A 628 16.19 -11.83 -3.01
N PRO A 629 17.26 -11.24 -2.44
CA PRO A 629 17.43 -11.10 -1.00
C PRO A 629 16.74 -9.86 -0.38
N ASP A 630 16.34 -8.89 -1.19
CA ASP A 630 15.88 -7.58 -0.69
C ASP A 630 14.41 -7.36 -1.08
N LEU A 631 13.47 -7.91 -0.31
CA LEU A 631 12.04 -7.73 -0.49
C LEU A 631 11.40 -7.14 0.76
N GLN A 632 10.34 -6.37 0.57
CA GLN A 632 9.55 -5.83 1.67
C GLN A 632 8.59 -6.91 2.22
N PRO A 633 8.58 -7.16 3.53
CA PRO A 633 7.66 -8.11 4.14
C PRO A 633 6.21 -7.62 4.03
N TYR A 634 5.30 -8.57 3.81
CA TYR A 634 3.84 -8.35 3.71
C TYR A 634 3.40 -7.41 2.58
N TYR A 635 4.33 -6.81 1.86
CA TYR A 635 4.08 -5.94 0.72
C TYR A 635 4.06 -6.75 -0.58
N GLY A 636 3.29 -6.31 -1.57
CA GLY A 636 3.22 -6.94 -2.89
C GLY A 636 4.44 -6.63 -3.74
N ASN A 637 5.46 -7.46 -3.60
CA ASN A 637 6.66 -7.37 -4.45
C ASN A 637 6.36 -8.00 -5.81
N LEU A 638 6.41 -7.22 -6.87
CA LEU A 638 6.23 -7.70 -8.24
C LEU A 638 7.54 -8.35 -8.72
N LEU A 639 7.49 -9.68 -8.92
CA LEU A 639 8.58 -10.46 -9.49
C LEU A 639 8.21 -10.89 -10.89
N ASN A 640 9.06 -10.59 -11.86
CA ASN A 640 8.87 -10.92 -13.28
C ASN A 640 10.09 -11.66 -13.82
N ILE A 641 9.86 -12.49 -14.85
CA ILE A 641 10.92 -13.11 -15.64
C ILE A 641 10.86 -12.60 -17.08
N ALA A 642 11.99 -12.61 -17.79
CA ALA A 642 12.05 -12.28 -19.20
C ALA A 642 11.58 -13.49 -20.02
N ASP A 643 10.43 -13.40 -20.68
CA ASP A 643 9.90 -14.42 -21.60
C ASP A 643 10.84 -14.70 -22.78
N GLY A 644 11.51 -13.67 -23.31
CA GLY A 644 12.46 -13.79 -24.40
C GLY A 644 13.74 -14.60 -24.05
N ASP A 645 14.00 -14.88 -22.77
CA ASP A 645 15.11 -15.75 -22.33
C ASP A 645 14.69 -17.22 -22.22
N ILE A 646 13.40 -17.52 -22.36
CA ILE A 646 12.87 -18.88 -22.27
C ILE A 646 13.05 -19.57 -23.61
N PRO A 647 13.68 -20.78 -23.64
CA PRO A 647 13.86 -21.50 -24.88
C PRO A 647 12.52 -21.84 -25.55
N LEU A 648 12.46 -21.77 -26.87
CA LEU A 648 11.24 -21.93 -27.70
C LEU A 648 10.47 -23.25 -27.47
N GLN A 649 11.11 -24.25 -26.86
CA GLN A 649 10.46 -25.52 -26.49
C GLN A 649 9.66 -25.43 -25.19
N TYR A 650 9.61 -24.29 -24.54
CA TYR A 650 8.84 -24.07 -23.32
C TYR A 650 7.85 -22.91 -23.50
N ALA A 651 6.67 -23.08 -22.94
CA ALA A 651 5.70 -22.00 -22.73
C ALA A 651 5.58 -21.68 -21.25
N VAL A 652 5.43 -20.42 -20.94
CA VAL A 652 5.22 -19.92 -19.59
C VAL A 652 3.87 -19.21 -19.55
N PRO A 653 2.88 -19.75 -18.83
CA PRO A 653 1.55 -19.13 -18.73
C PRO A 653 1.55 -17.76 -18.06
N GLU A 654 2.42 -17.56 -17.07
CA GLU A 654 2.52 -16.33 -16.31
C GLU A 654 4.01 -15.93 -16.14
N VAL A 655 4.36 -14.74 -16.59
CA VAL A 655 5.72 -14.17 -16.50
C VAL A 655 5.90 -13.21 -15.33
N GLY A 656 4.85 -13.02 -14.53
CA GLY A 656 4.85 -12.13 -13.38
C GLY A 656 4.01 -12.65 -12.22
N VAL A 657 4.49 -12.48 -10.99
CA VAL A 657 3.78 -12.80 -9.75
C VAL A 657 3.98 -11.67 -8.74
N THR A 658 2.90 -11.27 -8.08
CA THR A 658 2.96 -10.33 -6.96
C THR A 658 2.98 -11.09 -5.65
N LEU A 659 4.11 -11.06 -4.94
CA LEU A 659 4.40 -11.92 -3.81
C LEU A 659 4.65 -11.12 -2.53
N ALA A 660 4.02 -11.51 -1.42
CA ALA A 660 4.23 -10.93 -0.09
C ALA A 660 4.88 -11.98 0.84
N PRO A 661 6.21 -11.93 1.04
CA PRO A 661 6.90 -12.80 1.99
C PRO A 661 6.64 -12.35 3.43
N PRO A 662 6.82 -13.25 4.44
CA PRO A 662 6.70 -12.87 5.84
C PRO A 662 7.95 -12.14 6.35
N TYR A 663 7.80 -11.39 7.43
CA TYR A 663 8.92 -10.74 8.11
C TYR A 663 9.98 -11.77 8.54
N ARG A 664 11.25 -11.51 8.23
CA ARG A 664 12.41 -12.40 8.47
C ARG A 664 12.23 -13.80 7.89
N GLY A 665 11.53 -13.89 6.76
CA GLY A 665 11.30 -15.16 6.08
C GLY A 665 11.30 -15.02 4.58
N GLY A 666 11.23 -16.15 3.90
CA GLY A 666 11.23 -16.23 2.46
C GLY A 666 9.95 -16.79 1.86
N ALA A 667 9.80 -16.62 0.55
CA ALA A 667 8.73 -17.20 -0.24
C ALA A 667 9.26 -17.71 -1.59
N VAL A 668 8.65 -18.75 -2.14
CA VAL A 668 9.04 -19.32 -3.42
C VAL A 668 8.07 -18.85 -4.51
N ALA A 669 8.59 -18.13 -5.51
CA ALA A 669 7.89 -17.75 -6.72
C ALA A 669 8.20 -18.77 -7.82
N VAL A 670 7.26 -19.68 -8.10
CA VAL A 670 7.43 -20.68 -9.15
C VAL A 670 6.81 -20.16 -10.43
N PHE A 671 7.59 -20.11 -11.50
CA PHE A 671 7.14 -19.85 -12.85
C PHE A 671 7.12 -21.18 -13.58
N ASP A 672 5.93 -21.78 -13.65
CA ASP A 672 5.76 -23.08 -14.27
C ASP A 672 6.08 -23.01 -15.76
N VAL A 673 7.09 -23.75 -16.17
CA VAL A 673 7.44 -23.92 -17.58
C VAL A 673 6.86 -25.25 -18.06
N GLN A 674 6.06 -25.18 -19.09
CA GLN A 674 5.50 -26.36 -19.74
C GLN A 674 6.26 -26.60 -21.05
N ARG A 675 6.78 -27.81 -21.21
CA ARG A 675 7.38 -28.17 -22.46
C ARG A 675 6.29 -28.22 -23.53
N VAL A 676 6.44 -27.45 -24.57
CA VAL A 676 5.52 -27.37 -25.68
C VAL A 676 6.24 -27.71 -26.97
N GLN A 677 5.49 -28.27 -27.87
CA GLN A 677 5.98 -28.70 -29.17
C GLN A 677 5.15 -28.02 -30.25
N ARG A 678 5.83 -27.64 -31.32
CA ARG A 678 5.19 -27.20 -32.53
C ARG A 678 4.72 -28.44 -33.28
N VAL A 679 3.42 -28.56 -33.52
CA VAL A 679 2.84 -29.73 -34.15
C VAL A 679 2.33 -29.35 -35.51
N LEU A 680 2.82 -30.03 -36.50
CA LEU A 680 2.33 -29.91 -37.88
C LEU A 680 1.86 -31.29 -38.42
N GLY A 681 0.91 -31.25 -39.31
CA GLY A 681 0.39 -32.44 -39.92
C GLY A 681 -0.53 -32.11 -41.10
N LYS A 682 -1.06 -33.14 -41.75
CA LYS A 682 -2.05 -32.99 -42.82
C LYS A 682 -3.33 -33.76 -42.51
N LEU A 683 -4.45 -33.09 -42.62
CA LEU A 683 -5.76 -33.69 -42.49
C LEU A 683 -6.24 -34.24 -43.82
N LEU A 684 -6.66 -35.47 -43.78
CA LEU A 684 -7.27 -36.15 -44.94
C LEU A 684 -8.71 -36.53 -44.62
N THR A 685 -9.56 -36.52 -45.62
CA THR A 685 -10.89 -37.15 -45.61
C THR A 685 -10.77 -38.66 -45.55
N SER A 686 -11.86 -39.36 -45.36
CA SER A 686 -11.93 -40.85 -45.48
C SER A 686 -11.44 -41.40 -46.80
N ASP A 687 -11.52 -40.61 -47.89
CA ASP A 687 -11.14 -40.95 -49.26
C ASP A 687 -9.71 -40.52 -49.61
N ASP A 688 -8.85 -40.27 -48.62
CA ASP A 688 -7.46 -39.83 -48.77
C ASP A 688 -7.26 -38.48 -49.50
N ARG A 689 -8.29 -37.64 -49.60
CA ARG A 689 -8.18 -36.30 -50.15
C ARG A 689 -7.85 -35.27 -49.05
N PRO A 690 -7.08 -34.22 -49.35
CA PRO A 690 -6.85 -33.16 -48.37
C PRO A 690 -8.16 -32.50 -47.91
N LEU A 691 -8.37 -32.38 -46.58
CA LEU A 691 -9.48 -31.62 -46.03
C LEU A 691 -9.03 -30.15 -45.97
N ALA A 692 -9.49 -29.35 -46.95
CA ALA A 692 -9.03 -27.98 -47.14
C ALA A 692 -9.96 -26.94 -46.49
N TYR A 693 -9.42 -25.83 -46.03
CA TYR A 693 -10.14 -24.63 -45.55
C TYR A 693 -11.09 -24.85 -44.34
N GLY A 694 -10.76 -25.75 -43.42
CA GLY A 694 -11.47 -25.94 -42.17
C GLY A 694 -10.81 -25.24 -40.99
N GLU A 695 -11.48 -25.24 -39.86
CA GLU A 695 -10.90 -24.85 -38.57
C GLU A 695 -10.78 -26.13 -37.71
N LEU A 696 -9.55 -26.44 -37.33
CA LEU A 696 -9.23 -27.58 -36.46
C LEU A 696 -9.14 -27.09 -35.02
N THR A 697 -10.03 -27.57 -34.17
CA THR A 697 -9.94 -27.35 -32.72
C THR A 697 -9.54 -28.64 -32.03
N VAL A 698 -8.51 -28.59 -31.18
CA VAL A 698 -8.08 -29.72 -30.36
C VAL A 698 -8.25 -29.36 -28.88
N THR A 699 -8.82 -30.29 -28.12
CA THR A 699 -9.13 -30.10 -26.68
C THR A 699 -8.37 -31.13 -25.86
N SER A 700 -7.60 -30.63 -24.86
CA SER A 700 -6.87 -31.50 -23.93
C SER A 700 -7.79 -32.14 -22.91
N ALA A 701 -7.33 -33.17 -22.21
CA ALA A 701 -8.05 -33.81 -21.10
C ALA A 701 -8.41 -32.85 -19.96
N ALA A 702 -7.67 -31.72 -19.80
CA ALA A 702 -7.95 -30.64 -18.85
C ALA A 702 -8.96 -29.60 -19.36
N GLY A 703 -9.59 -29.81 -20.54
CA GLY A 703 -10.60 -28.93 -21.11
C GLY A 703 -10.06 -27.69 -21.83
N ARG A 704 -8.75 -27.55 -22.02
CA ARG A 704 -8.15 -26.43 -22.78
C ARG A 704 -8.26 -26.73 -24.29
N SER A 705 -8.75 -25.77 -25.06
CA SER A 705 -8.92 -25.87 -26.50
C SER A 705 -7.88 -24.96 -27.21
N PHE A 706 -7.39 -25.49 -28.36
CA PHE A 706 -6.44 -24.81 -29.24
C PHE A 706 -6.98 -24.88 -30.66
N GLY A 707 -6.92 -23.78 -31.40
CA GLY A 707 -7.39 -23.68 -32.79
C GLY A 707 -6.23 -23.61 -33.79
N SER A 708 -6.42 -24.19 -34.98
CA SER A 708 -5.53 -24.02 -36.12
C SER A 708 -6.38 -23.97 -37.40
N PRO A 709 -6.15 -22.96 -38.25
CA PRO A 709 -6.71 -23.01 -39.62
C PRO A 709 -6.10 -24.16 -40.40
N VAL A 710 -6.88 -24.78 -41.27
CA VAL A 710 -6.45 -25.85 -42.16
C VAL A 710 -6.20 -25.29 -43.57
N GLY A 711 -4.99 -25.47 -44.08
CA GLY A 711 -4.57 -24.99 -45.38
C GLY A 711 -5.29 -25.71 -46.55
N ASN A 712 -5.06 -25.21 -47.78
CA ASN A 712 -5.66 -25.77 -48.99
C ASN A 712 -5.22 -27.23 -49.31
N ASP A 713 -4.05 -27.63 -48.80
CA ASP A 713 -3.48 -28.97 -48.92
C ASP A 713 -3.73 -29.86 -47.68
N GLY A 714 -4.64 -29.41 -46.77
CA GLY A 714 -4.98 -30.09 -45.54
C GLY A 714 -3.96 -29.86 -44.41
N SER A 715 -2.93 -29.04 -44.60
CA SER A 715 -1.94 -28.78 -43.58
C SER A 715 -2.51 -27.99 -42.40
N PHE A 716 -2.10 -28.35 -41.19
CA PHE A 716 -2.41 -27.65 -39.95
C PHE A 716 -1.13 -27.43 -39.12
N TYR A 717 -1.17 -26.42 -38.23
CA TYR A 717 -0.05 -26.06 -37.40
C TYR A 717 -0.52 -25.56 -36.05
N PHE A 718 0.01 -26.14 -34.98
CA PHE A 718 -0.13 -25.66 -33.63
C PHE A 718 1.21 -25.23 -33.09
N GLU A 719 1.25 -24.07 -32.45
CA GLU A 719 2.48 -23.48 -31.96
C GLU A 719 2.89 -24.02 -30.58
N ASN A 720 1.91 -24.37 -29.73
CA ASN A 720 2.15 -24.66 -28.30
C ASN A 720 1.30 -25.82 -27.81
N LEU A 721 1.53 -27.06 -28.31
CA LEU A 721 0.89 -28.27 -27.79
C LEU A 721 1.89 -29.08 -26.96
N ALA A 722 1.47 -29.54 -25.77
CA ALA A 722 2.21 -30.51 -24.99
C ALA A 722 2.04 -31.93 -25.58
N ALA A 723 2.95 -32.84 -25.25
CA ALA A 723 2.77 -34.24 -25.56
C ALA A 723 1.51 -34.81 -24.86
N GLY A 724 0.71 -35.61 -25.55
CA GLY A 724 -0.53 -36.17 -25.00
C GLY A 724 -1.60 -36.42 -26.05
N SER A 725 -2.76 -36.88 -25.60
CA SER A 725 -3.92 -37.17 -26.40
C SER A 725 -4.92 -36.02 -26.36
N TYR A 726 -5.39 -35.61 -27.54
CA TYR A 726 -6.30 -34.47 -27.68
C TYR A 726 -7.54 -34.91 -28.45
N ALA A 727 -8.71 -34.56 -27.96
CA ALA A 727 -9.95 -34.67 -28.74
C ALA A 727 -9.95 -33.58 -29.82
N ALA A 728 -9.95 -33.97 -31.08
CA ALA A 728 -9.87 -33.10 -32.24
C ALA A 728 -11.21 -33.00 -32.95
N VAL A 729 -11.58 -31.77 -33.29
CA VAL A 729 -12.79 -31.48 -34.10
C VAL A 729 -12.35 -30.53 -35.21
N VAL A 730 -12.70 -30.91 -36.46
CA VAL A 730 -12.54 -30.00 -37.59
C VAL A 730 -13.92 -29.64 -38.15
N GLU A 731 -14.12 -28.35 -38.37
CA GLU A 731 -15.34 -27.81 -39.00
C GLU A 731 -15.00 -27.25 -40.37
N ASN A 732 -15.70 -27.71 -41.40
CA ASN A 732 -15.53 -27.26 -42.77
C ASN A 732 -16.90 -27.20 -43.50
N ARG A 733 -17.33 -25.99 -43.91
CA ARG A 733 -18.54 -25.73 -44.70
C ARG A 733 -19.79 -26.47 -44.20
N GLY A 734 -20.00 -26.54 -42.88
CA GLY A 734 -21.14 -27.23 -42.27
C GLY A 734 -20.95 -28.74 -42.05
N SER A 735 -19.82 -29.31 -42.44
CA SER A 735 -19.43 -30.68 -42.10
C SER A 735 -18.53 -30.67 -40.87
N ARG A 736 -18.79 -31.57 -39.93
CA ARG A 736 -18.03 -31.73 -38.70
C ARG A 736 -17.40 -33.11 -38.65
N CYS A 737 -16.10 -33.13 -38.34
CA CYS A 737 -15.36 -34.37 -38.21
C CYS A 737 -14.63 -34.42 -36.88
N THR A 738 -14.60 -35.57 -36.21
CA THR A 738 -13.94 -35.79 -34.93
C THR A 738 -12.91 -36.93 -35.05
N PHE A 739 -11.78 -36.74 -34.38
CA PHE A 739 -10.72 -37.75 -34.26
C PHE A 739 -9.89 -37.50 -33.00
N THR A 740 -8.96 -38.40 -32.68
CA THR A 740 -8.00 -38.19 -31.62
C THR A 740 -6.63 -37.83 -32.21
N LEU A 741 -6.07 -36.74 -31.80
CA LEU A 741 -4.73 -36.32 -32.18
C LEU A 741 -3.72 -36.71 -31.05
N GLU A 742 -2.84 -37.68 -31.38
CA GLU A 742 -1.80 -38.14 -30.48
C GLU A 742 -0.50 -37.39 -30.77
N ILE A 743 0.02 -36.72 -29.74
CA ILE A 743 1.31 -36.01 -29.79
C ILE A 743 2.33 -36.79 -28.97
N PRO A 744 3.35 -37.38 -29.60
CA PRO A 744 4.34 -38.18 -28.88
C PRO A 744 5.24 -37.33 -28.02
N VAL A 745 5.77 -37.92 -26.95
CA VAL A 745 6.88 -37.31 -26.17
C VAL A 745 8.14 -37.36 -27.04
N SER A 746 8.66 -36.20 -27.43
CA SER A 746 9.86 -36.06 -28.26
C SER A 746 10.81 -35.01 -27.72
N SER A 747 12.09 -35.15 -28.03
CA SER A 747 13.10 -34.11 -27.81
C SER A 747 13.07 -33.03 -28.90
N GLU A 748 12.41 -33.27 -30.03
CA GLU A 748 12.30 -32.33 -31.14
C GLU A 748 11.31 -31.21 -30.83
N ILE A 749 11.66 -30.00 -31.26
CA ILE A 749 10.83 -28.79 -31.11
C ILE A 749 9.60 -28.83 -32.05
N VAL A 750 9.78 -29.43 -33.22
CA VAL A 750 8.75 -29.53 -34.26
C VAL A 750 8.42 -31.00 -34.49
N ILE A 751 7.20 -31.38 -34.23
CA ILE A 751 6.69 -32.74 -34.45
C ILE A 751 5.82 -32.73 -35.68
N ASN A 752 6.15 -33.58 -36.65
CA ASN A 752 5.29 -33.86 -37.76
C ASN A 752 4.49 -35.15 -37.48
N VAL A 753 3.21 -34.98 -37.15
CA VAL A 753 2.29 -36.10 -36.87
C VAL A 753 1.85 -36.82 -38.17
N GLY A 754 2.35 -36.37 -39.32
CA GLY A 754 2.08 -36.99 -40.60
C GLY A 754 0.66 -36.74 -41.11
N LYS A 755 0.10 -37.75 -41.75
CA LYS A 755 -1.25 -37.72 -42.32
C LYS A 755 -2.25 -38.25 -41.28
N VAL A 756 -3.17 -37.40 -40.86
CA VAL A 756 -4.22 -37.73 -39.88
C VAL A 756 -5.55 -37.86 -40.66
N ARG A 757 -6.24 -38.98 -40.51
CA ARG A 757 -7.50 -39.20 -41.17
C ARG A 757 -8.69 -38.84 -40.30
N CYS A 758 -9.62 -38.18 -40.88
CA CYS A 758 -10.92 -37.88 -40.31
C CYS A 758 -11.77 -39.16 -40.27
N THR A 759 -12.02 -39.74 -39.11
CA THR A 759 -12.72 -41.04 -38.94
C THR A 759 -14.18 -40.93 -38.47
N GLY A 760 -14.63 -39.74 -38.05
CA GLY A 760 -15.98 -39.51 -37.52
C GLY A 760 -16.91 -38.83 -38.52
N GLY A 761 -18.06 -39.39 -38.71
CA GLY A 761 -19.05 -39.22 -39.73
C GLY A 761 -19.49 -37.81 -40.12
N ALA A 762 -19.85 -37.68 -41.36
CA ALA A 762 -20.63 -36.58 -41.88
C ALA A 762 -22.00 -36.52 -41.19
N ALA A 763 -22.20 -35.54 -40.30
CA ALA A 763 -23.55 -35.09 -40.00
C ALA A 763 -23.98 -34.14 -41.15
N ARG A 764 -25.08 -34.40 -41.74
CA ARG A 764 -25.78 -33.60 -42.76
C ARG A 764 -26.11 -32.19 -42.25
#